data_6c16174da3beafb8fd989a6a57de5e50
#
_entry.id   6c16174da3beafb8fd989a6a57de5e50
#
_cell.length_a   1.000
_cell.length_b   1.000
_cell.length_c   1.000
_cell.angle_alpha   90.00
_cell.angle_beta   90.00
_cell.angle_gamma   90.00
#
_symmetry.space_group_name_H-M   'P 1'
#
loop_
_entity.id
_entity.type
_entity.pdbx_description
1 polymer ?
#
loop_
_entity_poly.entity_id
_entity_poly.type
_entity_poly.pdbx_seq_one_letter_code
_entity_poly.pdbx_strand_id
1 'polypeptide(L)'
;MERKIFLTIIIIFACITGLNAQSFTLQGKVMDEEMNPLELATVAVVKQGKIAMTNLKGEFSIQLHSADSVVVRFSMVGYKTKTRVLRRPKGRQTLQIQLYSDNQLGEVMVVERKRQTGTTEQLDIKNAKSTPSATGNAVEELIQSQAGVSTHSELSSQYNVRGGSFDENSVYINNVEIYRPFLVRSGQQEGLSIINPDMVESIGFSTGGFEAKYGDKMSSALDITYKTPKKFEANVAASLLGASAYVGFSTKKFSWSNGIRYKTNRYLLGSLDTKGEYNPNFLDYQTFLRYSPNKRWTIDFIGDISDNHYNFTPEDRETKFGTMENVKSFRVYFDGKEKDLFRTFFGTLSVTRNFGEKTKLSLIASAFKTDEQEKYDIQGQYWLTQTETSENLGVGTYMEHARNYLKATVKSVKLALSHKTKRHNILAGLTYKMEHIAEKSKEYEMRDSSGYNIPHTGENLNLIYTLSARNTLDANRFETYVQDTYKFSSKGEHTFFTLNYGIRFSHWNFNRESIVSPRVSLGIVPAFNHDMTIRLAAGLYYQAPFFKELRDTSTVDGVTYARLNDKIKSQRSIHFIAGMDYRFKVNSRPFKFTAEAYYKALSNLVPYSVNNVKVVYDASEQCSGHIAGVDVKLYGEFVPGTDSWVSLSVMNTKMNLRGKSIPMPSDQRYSLNLFFTDYFPGTDKWKMSLKLAFADGLPFGPPHRSLDVQPFRAPAYKRADIGMSYRLLNNEKRERKSVFKNIWLGADCLNLLGINNVNSYYWITDVTNHQYAVPNYLTGRQINAKVLVEF
;
A
#
# COMPACT_ATOMS: atom_id res chain seq x y z
N MET A 1 43.82 78.01 36.57
CA MET A 1 43.06 76.75 36.89
C MET A 1 42.07 76.41 35.81
N GLU A 2 41.47 77.34 35.20
CA GLU A 2 40.36 77.14 34.23
C GLU A 2 40.77 76.45 32.90
N ARG A 3 41.99 76.67 32.40
CA ARG A 3 42.47 76.00 31.15
C ARG A 3 42.72 74.50 31.28
N LYS A 4 42.97 74.01 32.47
CA LYS A 4 43.21 72.57 32.69
C LYS A 4 41.90 71.82 32.81
N ILE A 5 40.83 72.47 33.33
CA ILE A 5 39.52 71.88 33.49
C ILE A 5 38.83 71.78 32.10
N PHE A 6 39.04 72.75 31.21
CA PHE A 6 38.50 72.74 29.87
C PHE A 6 39.08 71.67 28.97
N LEU A 7 40.44 71.40 29.16
CA LEU A 7 41.11 70.35 28.42
C LEU A 7 40.68 68.93 28.90
N THR A 8 40.44 68.78 30.20
CA THR A 8 39.96 67.50 30.77
C THR A 8 38.54 67.20 30.38
N ILE A 9 37.66 68.22 30.23
CA ILE A 9 36.30 68.04 29.75
C ILE A 9 36.27 67.69 28.27
N ILE A 10 37.13 68.31 27.44
CA ILE A 10 37.27 67.93 26.01
C ILE A 10 37.79 66.49 25.81
N ILE A 11 38.72 66.04 26.66
CA ILE A 11 39.25 64.67 26.60
C ILE A 11 38.15 63.66 27.06
N ILE A 12 37.41 63.98 28.08
CA ILE A 12 36.26 63.16 28.50
C ILE A 12 35.15 63.13 27.44
N PHE A 13 34.88 64.25 26.75
CA PHE A 13 33.91 64.31 25.68
C PHE A 13 34.39 63.60 24.40
N ALA A 14 35.67 63.62 24.08
CA ALA A 14 36.27 62.88 22.98
C ALA A 14 36.31 61.37 23.24
N CYS A 15 36.38 60.90 24.51
CA CYS A 15 36.29 59.48 24.87
C CYS A 15 34.86 58.93 24.83
N ILE A 16 33.82 59.78 24.85
CA ILE A 16 32.41 59.34 24.80
C ILE A 16 31.90 59.15 23.36
N THR A 17 32.58 59.71 22.36
CA THR A 17 32.14 59.63 20.95
C THR A 17 32.70 58.45 20.18
N GLY A 18 33.41 57.49 20.83
CA GLY A 18 34.14 56.38 20.20
C GLY A 18 33.55 54.98 20.20
N LEU A 19 32.35 54.76 20.75
CA LEU A 19 31.73 53.44 20.77
C LEU A 19 30.50 53.36 19.83
N ASN A 20 30.73 53.57 18.56
CA ASN A 20 29.79 53.10 17.51
C ASN A 20 29.93 51.59 17.41
N ALA A 21 29.15 50.85 18.20
CA ALA A 21 28.99 49.43 18.00
C ALA A 21 28.38 49.18 16.62
N GLN A 22 29.21 48.83 15.64
CA GLN A 22 28.75 48.47 14.28
C GLN A 22 27.66 47.41 14.40
N SER A 23 26.46 47.76 14.02
CA SER A 23 25.34 46.82 13.93
C SER A 23 25.36 46.09 12.59
N PHE A 24 24.94 44.82 12.57
CA PHE A 24 24.76 44.04 11.38
C PHE A 24 23.43 43.33 11.46
N THR A 25 22.86 43.01 10.30
CA THR A 25 21.60 42.27 10.21
C THR A 25 21.92 40.82 9.86
N LEU A 26 21.52 39.89 10.74
CA LEU A 26 21.55 38.46 10.48
C LEU A 26 20.16 38.02 10.03
N GLN A 27 20.07 37.48 8.84
CA GLN A 27 18.83 36.93 8.28
C GLN A 27 19.11 35.51 7.75
N GLY A 28 18.04 34.73 7.54
CA GLY A 28 18.22 33.41 6.97
C GLY A 28 16.97 32.57 7.04
N LYS A 29 17.17 31.27 6.79
CA LYS A 29 16.10 30.29 6.80
C LYS A 29 16.50 29.10 7.66
N VAL A 30 15.60 28.62 8.50
CA VAL A 30 15.78 27.39 9.28
C VAL A 30 14.87 26.31 8.68
N MET A 31 15.46 25.15 8.47
CA MET A 31 14.79 24.01 7.80
C MET A 31 15.10 22.72 8.54
N ASP A 32 14.29 21.71 8.35
CA ASP A 32 14.55 20.34 8.83
C ASP A 32 15.55 19.58 7.93
N GLU A 33 15.77 18.30 8.23
CA GLU A 33 16.66 17.41 7.45
C GLU A 33 16.10 17.08 6.05
N GLU A 34 14.81 17.32 5.81
CA GLU A 34 14.10 17.11 4.55
C GLU A 34 13.83 18.42 3.80
N MET A 35 14.45 19.53 4.29
CA MET A 35 14.36 20.87 3.72
C MET A 35 12.99 21.55 3.88
N ASN A 36 12.13 21.04 4.77
CA ASN A 36 10.90 21.75 5.12
C ASN A 36 11.23 22.99 5.97
N PRO A 37 10.58 24.13 5.72
CA PRO A 37 10.77 25.30 6.56
C PRO A 37 10.26 25.02 7.98
N LEU A 38 11.05 25.36 8.97
CA LEU A 38 10.68 25.23 10.38
C LEU A 38 10.15 26.58 10.88
N GLU A 39 8.84 26.63 11.09
CA GLU A 39 8.15 27.76 11.72
C GLU A 39 8.35 27.75 13.24
N LEU A 40 8.41 28.94 13.86
CA LEU A 40 8.64 29.10 15.31
C LEU A 40 9.96 28.52 15.83
N ALA A 41 10.92 28.25 14.96
CA ALA A 41 12.27 27.93 15.40
C ALA A 41 12.90 29.16 16.05
N THR A 42 13.46 28.99 17.22
CA THR A 42 14.08 30.04 18.00
C THR A 42 15.51 30.29 17.54
N VAL A 43 15.82 31.52 17.20
CA VAL A 43 17.16 32.03 16.86
C VAL A 43 17.61 32.94 17.99
N ALA A 44 18.51 32.46 18.85
CA ALA A 44 18.93 33.16 20.04
C ALA A 44 20.43 33.53 19.98
N VAL A 45 20.75 34.78 20.34
CA VAL A 45 22.08 35.25 20.55
C VAL A 45 22.27 35.57 22.02
N VAL A 46 22.67 34.55 22.79
CA VAL A 46 22.68 34.56 24.26
C VAL A 46 23.46 35.71 24.84
N LYS A 47 24.67 35.99 24.29
CA LYS A 47 25.54 37.08 24.77
C LYS A 47 24.98 38.50 24.55
N GLN A 48 24.03 38.67 23.64
CA GLN A 48 23.41 39.97 23.34
C GLN A 48 21.95 40.05 23.82
N GLY A 49 21.43 39.00 24.43
CA GLY A 49 20.02 38.95 24.90
C GLY A 49 18.98 39.07 23.80
N LYS A 50 19.36 38.80 22.52
CA LYS A 50 18.49 38.95 21.37
C LYS A 50 17.92 37.59 20.93
N ILE A 51 16.60 37.58 20.67
CA ILE A 51 15.89 36.39 20.22
C ILE A 51 14.98 36.79 19.04
N ALA A 52 14.92 35.96 18.01
CA ALA A 52 13.96 36.02 16.93
C ALA A 52 13.35 34.62 16.73
N MET A 53 12.15 34.58 16.19
CA MET A 53 11.47 33.33 15.78
C MET A 53 11.32 33.34 14.26
N THR A 54 11.35 32.14 13.68
CA THR A 54 11.13 31.97 12.24
C THR A 54 9.62 32.08 11.92
N ASN A 55 9.33 32.64 10.75
CA ASN A 55 7.99 32.72 10.21
C ASN A 55 7.54 31.41 9.54
N LEU A 56 6.32 31.36 8.95
CA LEU A 56 5.74 30.23 8.22
C LEU A 56 6.64 29.69 7.09
N LYS A 57 7.57 30.52 6.55
CA LYS A 57 8.54 30.14 5.53
C LYS A 57 9.89 29.69 6.12
N GLY A 58 9.97 29.60 7.47
CA GLY A 58 11.22 29.31 8.18
C GLY A 58 12.22 30.46 8.18
N GLU A 59 11.83 31.68 7.75
CA GLU A 59 12.70 32.82 7.62
C GLU A 59 12.77 33.61 8.92
N PHE A 60 13.96 34.13 9.22
CA PHE A 60 14.21 35.01 10.36
C PHE A 60 15.06 36.22 9.95
N SER A 61 14.93 37.30 10.68
CA SER A 61 15.79 38.48 10.58
C SER A 61 15.98 39.07 11.97
N ILE A 62 17.22 39.32 12.36
CA ILE A 62 17.57 39.87 13.67
C ILE A 62 18.71 40.86 13.53
N GLN A 63 18.56 42.03 14.19
CA GLN A 63 19.61 43.04 14.20
C GLN A 63 20.50 42.90 15.45
N LEU A 64 21.77 42.79 15.23
CA LEU A 64 22.80 42.43 16.23
C LEU A 64 23.93 43.41 16.21
N HIS A 65 24.65 43.49 17.32
CA HIS A 65 25.91 44.24 17.40
C HIS A 65 27.07 43.37 16.97
N SER A 66 27.99 43.95 16.19
CA SER A 66 29.20 43.27 15.73
C SER A 66 30.17 43.08 16.92
N ALA A 67 30.74 41.91 17.04
CA ALA A 67 31.76 41.55 18.01
C ALA A 67 32.76 40.61 17.34
N ASP A 68 33.92 40.39 17.97
CA ASP A 68 34.93 39.46 17.41
C ASP A 68 34.36 38.06 17.14
N SER A 69 33.38 37.64 17.94
CA SER A 69 32.61 36.42 17.69
C SER A 69 31.19 36.59 18.20
N VAL A 70 30.21 36.25 17.33
CA VAL A 70 28.76 36.20 17.67
C VAL A 70 28.31 34.76 17.60
N VAL A 71 27.89 34.20 18.74
CA VAL A 71 27.38 32.83 18.83
C VAL A 71 25.86 32.83 18.70
N VAL A 72 25.37 32.25 17.65
CA VAL A 72 23.95 32.13 17.33
C VAL A 72 23.49 30.70 17.57
N ARG A 73 22.47 30.53 18.39
CA ARG A 73 21.85 29.24 18.69
C ARG A 73 20.52 29.13 17.95
N PHE A 74 20.32 28.03 17.26
CA PHE A 74 19.08 27.69 16.57
C PHE A 74 18.48 26.47 17.28
N SER A 75 17.26 26.60 17.77
CA SER A 75 16.57 25.52 18.50
C SER A 75 15.08 25.50 18.17
N MET A 76 14.53 24.29 18.16
CA MET A 76 13.10 24.05 18.02
C MET A 76 12.75 22.77 18.79
N VAL A 77 11.54 22.69 19.33
CA VAL A 77 11.05 21.48 20.01
C VAL A 77 11.05 20.32 19.04
N GLY A 78 11.59 19.17 19.46
CA GLY A 78 11.74 17.98 18.59
C GLY A 78 12.98 17.96 17.70
N TYR A 79 13.84 18.99 17.74
CA TYR A 79 15.06 19.08 16.94
C TYR A 79 16.32 19.29 17.79
N LYS A 80 17.44 18.74 17.34
CA LYS A 80 18.76 18.96 17.96
C LYS A 80 19.18 20.40 17.77
N THR A 81 19.50 21.07 18.86
CA THR A 81 19.98 22.46 18.86
C THR A 81 21.27 22.58 18.06
N LYS A 82 21.34 23.54 17.13
CA LYS A 82 22.52 23.85 16.32
C LYS A 82 23.08 25.22 16.69
N THR A 83 24.39 25.32 16.81
CA THR A 83 25.08 26.57 17.12
C THR A 83 26.01 26.95 15.98
N ARG A 84 26.03 28.24 15.60
CA ARG A 84 26.92 28.83 14.62
C ARG A 84 27.67 29.99 15.25
N VAL A 85 28.98 30.08 14.91
CA VAL A 85 29.85 31.16 15.37
C VAL A 85 30.19 32.02 14.15
N LEU A 86 29.77 33.27 14.20
CA LEU A 86 30.10 34.29 13.21
C LEU A 86 31.30 35.07 13.71
N ARG A 87 32.37 35.14 12.93
CA ARG A 87 33.60 35.91 13.27
C ARG A 87 33.54 37.27 12.61
N ARG A 88 33.62 38.35 13.39
CA ARG A 88 33.62 39.77 12.98
C ARG A 88 32.55 40.06 11.90
N PRO A 89 31.25 39.71 12.15
CA PRO A 89 30.22 39.90 11.13
C PRO A 89 29.97 41.37 10.86
N LYS A 90 29.86 41.75 9.59
CA LYS A 90 29.58 43.12 9.11
C LYS A 90 28.46 43.11 8.07
N GLY A 91 27.68 44.20 7.99
CA GLY A 91 26.63 44.37 6.98
C GLY A 91 25.48 43.38 7.12
N ARG A 92 25.02 42.79 6.02
CA ARG A 92 23.97 41.79 6.00
C ARG A 92 24.57 40.39 5.85
N GLN A 93 24.28 39.53 6.82
CA GLN A 93 24.69 38.13 6.81
C GLN A 93 23.49 37.22 6.60
N THR A 94 23.57 36.29 5.65
CA THR A 94 22.50 35.32 5.36
C THR A 94 22.96 33.92 5.73
N LEU A 95 22.13 33.20 6.53
CA LEU A 95 22.40 31.81 6.94
C LEU A 95 21.25 30.91 6.53
N GLN A 96 21.61 29.76 6.00
CA GLN A 96 20.69 28.64 5.88
C GLN A 96 21.06 27.58 6.91
N ILE A 97 20.09 27.24 7.76
CA ILE A 97 20.33 26.34 8.90
C ILE A 97 19.41 25.15 8.77
N GLN A 98 20.02 23.99 8.72
CA GLN A 98 19.30 22.71 8.79
C GLN A 98 19.39 22.18 10.22
N LEU A 99 18.24 21.92 10.85
CA LEU A 99 18.12 21.23 12.12
C LEU A 99 17.79 19.75 11.85
N TYR A 100 18.30 18.89 12.70
CA TYR A 100 18.09 17.45 12.63
C TYR A 100 17.13 17.03 13.74
N SER A 101 16.16 16.19 13.40
CA SER A 101 15.19 15.65 14.35
C SER A 101 15.89 14.98 15.53
N ASP A 102 15.42 15.28 16.74
CA ASP A 102 15.83 14.60 17.95
C ASP A 102 14.82 13.50 18.25
N ASN A 103 15.15 12.27 17.83
CA ASN A 103 14.27 11.10 17.93
C ASN A 103 13.83 10.73 19.38
N GLN A 104 14.00 11.59 20.36
CA GLN A 104 13.61 11.37 21.75
C GLN A 104 12.23 11.94 22.11
N LEU A 105 11.59 12.75 21.26
CA LEU A 105 10.25 13.28 21.51
C LEU A 105 9.43 13.17 20.20
N GLY A 106 8.58 12.15 20.14
CA GLY A 106 7.67 11.96 19.02
C GLY A 106 6.58 13.03 19.00
N GLU A 107 6.77 14.06 18.20
CA GLU A 107 5.72 14.96 17.81
C GLU A 107 5.10 14.41 16.51
N VAL A 108 3.79 14.20 16.52
CA VAL A 108 3.03 13.76 15.36
C VAL A 108 2.96 14.93 14.39
N MET A 109 3.98 15.12 13.56
CA MET A 109 3.83 15.92 12.36
C MET A 109 3.02 15.12 11.34
N VAL A 110 2.09 15.76 10.66
CA VAL A 110 1.32 15.16 9.58
C VAL A 110 2.30 14.64 8.51
N VAL A 111 2.40 13.34 8.43
CA VAL A 111 3.48 12.60 7.74
C VAL A 111 3.50 12.93 6.24
N GLU A 112 2.33 13.14 5.64
CA GLU A 112 2.19 13.45 4.20
C GLU A 112 2.67 14.86 3.83
N ARG A 113 2.87 15.75 4.81
CA ARG A 113 3.41 17.11 4.58
C ARG A 113 4.94 17.15 4.51
N LYS A 114 5.62 16.08 4.89
CA LYS A 114 7.08 16.02 4.79
C LYS A 114 7.52 16.03 3.33
N ARG A 115 8.67 16.69 3.06
CA ARG A 115 9.26 16.68 1.73
C ARG A 115 9.77 15.28 1.39
N GLN A 116 9.26 14.73 0.31
CA GLN A 116 9.70 13.45 -0.19
C GLN A 116 10.82 13.65 -1.23
N THR A 117 12.02 13.23 -0.89
CA THR A 117 13.16 13.24 -1.82
C THR A 117 13.47 11.84 -2.37
N GLY A 118 12.86 10.80 -1.80
CA GLY A 118 12.93 9.40 -2.27
C GLY A 118 11.66 8.99 -3.03
N THR A 119 11.60 7.73 -3.42
CA THR A 119 10.47 7.13 -4.15
C THR A 119 9.37 6.57 -3.22
N THR A 120 9.60 6.53 -1.91
CA THR A 120 8.64 6.04 -0.92
C THR A 120 7.82 7.20 -0.36
N GLU A 121 6.52 7.20 -0.60
CA GLU A 121 5.57 8.15 -0.01
C GLU A 121 5.17 7.67 1.39
N GLN A 122 5.07 8.61 2.35
CA GLN A 122 4.57 8.34 3.68
C GLN A 122 3.09 8.70 3.75
N LEU A 123 2.25 7.76 4.20
CA LEU A 123 0.79 7.94 4.28
C LEU A 123 0.33 7.92 5.74
N ASP A 124 -0.71 8.73 6.07
CA ASP A 124 -1.28 8.78 7.43
C ASP A 124 -2.46 7.80 7.56
N ILE A 125 -2.33 6.85 8.47
CA ILE A 125 -3.37 5.86 8.78
C ILE A 125 -4.64 6.49 9.39
N LYS A 126 -4.56 7.67 9.99
CA LYS A 126 -5.71 8.33 10.60
C LYS A 126 -6.82 8.60 9.60
N ASN A 127 -6.44 8.92 8.36
CA ASN A 127 -7.39 9.17 7.29
C ASN A 127 -8.13 7.90 6.86
N ALA A 128 -7.43 6.75 6.86
CA ALA A 128 -8.02 5.48 6.47
C ALA A 128 -9.13 5.01 7.41
N LYS A 129 -8.99 5.21 8.73
CA LYS A 129 -9.96 4.74 9.73
C LYS A 129 -11.34 5.40 9.66
N SER A 130 -11.42 6.61 9.12
CA SER A 130 -12.67 7.35 9.00
C SER A 130 -13.39 7.15 7.67
N THR A 131 -12.78 6.44 6.72
CA THR A 131 -13.29 6.26 5.37
C THR A 131 -14.31 5.13 5.32
N PRO A 132 -15.38 5.25 4.48
CA PRO A 132 -16.26 4.13 4.17
C PRO A 132 -15.45 2.96 3.60
N SER A 133 -15.67 1.78 4.13
CA SER A 133 -14.94 0.58 3.75
C SER A 133 -15.88 -0.61 3.57
N ALA A 134 -15.81 -1.26 2.41
CA ALA A 134 -16.52 -2.50 2.15
C ALA A 134 -15.74 -3.72 2.63
N THR A 135 -14.41 -3.66 2.59
CA THR A 135 -13.55 -4.78 3.02
C THR A 135 -13.21 -4.73 4.49
N GLY A 136 -13.26 -3.58 5.14
CA GLY A 136 -12.72 -3.35 6.49
C GLY A 136 -11.19 -3.35 6.55
N ASN A 137 -10.49 -3.44 5.40
CA ASN A 137 -9.04 -3.42 5.28
C ASN A 137 -8.55 -1.99 4.98
N ALA A 138 -8.62 -1.11 5.97
CA ALA A 138 -8.44 0.33 5.81
C ALA A 138 -7.08 0.75 5.20
N VAL A 139 -6.01 -0.02 5.42
CA VAL A 139 -4.68 0.27 4.86
C VAL A 139 -4.69 0.03 3.36
N GLU A 140 -5.18 -1.12 2.91
CA GLU A 140 -5.24 -1.46 1.49
C GLU A 140 -6.17 -0.53 0.74
N GLU A 141 -7.29 -0.13 1.32
CA GLU A 141 -8.19 0.85 0.72
C GLU A 141 -7.58 2.25 0.62
N LEU A 142 -6.75 2.64 1.59
CA LEU A 142 -5.94 3.85 1.50
C LEU A 142 -4.96 3.76 0.33
N ILE A 143 -4.29 2.61 0.15
CA ILE A 143 -3.37 2.36 -0.97
C ILE A 143 -4.12 2.38 -2.30
N GLN A 144 -5.29 1.75 -2.40
CA GLN A 144 -6.13 1.73 -3.61
C GLN A 144 -6.56 3.13 -4.09
N SER A 145 -6.59 4.12 -3.20
CA SER A 145 -6.91 5.51 -3.54
C SER A 145 -5.70 6.34 -4.01
N GLN A 146 -4.48 5.77 -4.00
CA GLN A 146 -3.27 6.46 -4.43
C GLN A 146 -3.15 6.49 -5.95
N ALA A 147 -2.37 7.47 -6.46
CA ALA A 147 -2.03 7.54 -7.88
C ALA A 147 -1.16 6.32 -8.28
N GLY A 148 -1.38 5.79 -9.48
CA GLY A 148 -0.71 4.58 -9.97
C GLY A 148 -1.30 3.28 -9.42
N VAL A 149 -2.33 3.33 -8.59
CA VAL A 149 -2.98 2.15 -8.03
C VAL A 149 -4.37 1.97 -8.64
N SER A 150 -4.71 0.76 -8.97
CA SER A 150 -5.99 0.41 -9.56
C SER A 150 -6.60 -0.82 -8.90
N THR A 151 -7.93 -0.85 -8.86
CA THR A 151 -8.74 -1.98 -8.40
C THR A 151 -9.99 -2.09 -9.26
N HIS A 152 -10.58 -3.27 -9.33
CA HIS A 152 -11.81 -3.54 -10.08
C HIS A 152 -12.90 -4.17 -9.20
N SER A 153 -12.61 -4.38 -7.93
CA SER A 153 -13.55 -5.03 -7.00
C SER A 153 -13.46 -4.41 -5.61
N GLU A 154 -14.59 -4.03 -5.06
CA GLU A 154 -14.71 -3.58 -3.68
C GLU A 154 -14.68 -4.73 -2.66
N LEU A 155 -14.77 -5.96 -3.12
CA LEU A 155 -14.72 -7.15 -2.26
C LEU A 155 -13.29 -7.63 -2.01
N SER A 156 -12.31 -7.06 -2.75
CA SER A 156 -10.90 -7.45 -2.70
C SER A 156 -10.05 -6.39 -2.01
N SER A 157 -9.15 -6.82 -1.17
CA SER A 157 -8.07 -6.01 -0.62
C SER A 157 -6.84 -5.95 -1.54
N GLN A 158 -6.84 -6.73 -2.62
CA GLN A 158 -5.77 -6.73 -3.61
C GLN A 158 -5.78 -5.43 -4.42
N TYR A 159 -4.62 -5.02 -4.85
CA TYR A 159 -4.44 -3.83 -5.70
C TYR A 159 -3.36 -4.07 -6.73
N ASN A 160 -3.55 -3.48 -7.91
CA ASN A 160 -2.60 -3.47 -8.98
C ASN A 160 -1.85 -2.15 -8.99
N VAL A 161 -0.52 -2.18 -9.22
CA VAL A 161 0.29 -0.96 -9.22
C VAL A 161 0.95 -0.77 -10.57
N ARG A 162 0.58 0.36 -11.24
CA ARG A 162 1.12 0.70 -12.55
C ARG A 162 1.10 -0.47 -13.51
N GLY A 163 -0.08 -1.07 -13.67
CA GLY A 163 -0.33 -2.16 -14.59
C GLY A 163 0.26 -3.53 -14.22
N GLY A 164 1.03 -3.63 -13.15
CA GLY A 164 1.47 -4.93 -12.63
C GLY A 164 0.34 -5.65 -11.89
N SER A 165 0.46 -6.96 -11.74
CA SER A 165 -0.52 -7.75 -11.01
C SER A 165 -0.38 -7.56 -9.49
N PHE A 166 -1.41 -7.96 -8.75
CA PHE A 166 -1.38 -7.88 -7.28
C PHE A 166 -0.26 -8.71 -6.65
N ASP A 167 0.20 -9.78 -7.30
CA ASP A 167 1.29 -10.64 -6.84
C ASP A 167 2.67 -9.97 -6.96
N GLU A 168 2.77 -8.86 -7.69
CA GLU A 168 4.00 -8.09 -7.88
C GLU A 168 4.25 -7.06 -6.77
N ASN A 169 3.44 -7.05 -5.72
CA ASN A 169 3.54 -6.13 -4.60
C ASN A 169 4.22 -6.79 -3.41
N SER A 170 5.21 -6.12 -2.81
CA SER A 170 5.83 -6.55 -1.57
C SER A 170 5.22 -5.85 -0.36
N VAL A 171 5.07 -6.56 0.73
CA VAL A 171 4.61 -6.01 2.02
C VAL A 171 5.62 -6.33 3.10
N TYR A 172 6.02 -5.33 3.85
CA TYR A 172 6.92 -5.43 4.99
C TYR A 172 6.23 -4.94 6.26
N ILE A 173 6.43 -5.63 7.36
CA ILE A 173 6.02 -5.19 8.70
C ILE A 173 7.27 -5.18 9.57
N ASN A 174 7.65 -3.99 10.10
CA ASN A 174 8.85 -3.80 10.92
C ASN A 174 10.12 -4.41 10.28
N ASN A 175 10.36 -4.17 8.99
CA ASN A 175 11.48 -4.71 8.16
C ASN A 175 11.44 -6.23 7.89
N VAL A 176 10.35 -6.93 8.24
CA VAL A 176 10.12 -8.33 7.92
C VAL A 176 9.25 -8.43 6.69
N GLU A 177 9.72 -9.12 5.66
CA GLU A 177 8.93 -9.41 4.47
C GLU A 177 7.82 -10.41 4.79
N ILE A 178 6.61 -10.12 4.36
CA ILE A 178 5.46 -10.99 4.53
C ILE A 178 5.30 -11.86 3.29
N TYR A 179 5.36 -13.16 3.47
CA TYR A 179 5.32 -14.13 2.37
C TYR A 179 3.98 -14.09 1.62
N ARG A 180 2.86 -14.05 2.35
CA ARG A 180 1.51 -13.96 1.78
C ARG A 180 0.71 -12.89 2.52
N PRO A 181 0.75 -11.64 2.05
CA PRO A 181 0.11 -10.53 2.75
C PRO A 181 -1.43 -10.61 2.77
N PHE A 182 -2.03 -11.31 1.78
CA PHE A 182 -3.47 -11.57 1.72
C PHE A 182 -3.74 -12.96 2.27
N LEU A 183 -4.38 -13.03 3.43
CA LEU A 183 -4.53 -14.27 4.20
C LEU A 183 -5.56 -15.24 3.62
N VAL A 184 -6.59 -14.72 2.96
CA VAL A 184 -7.68 -15.53 2.41
C VAL A 184 -8.01 -15.07 1.00
N ARG A 185 -8.17 -16.03 0.11
CA ARG A 185 -8.67 -15.81 -1.24
C ARG A 185 -9.68 -16.90 -1.58
N SER A 186 -10.96 -16.59 -1.44
CA SER A 186 -12.05 -17.35 -2.05
C SER A 186 -12.48 -16.64 -3.33
N GLY A 187 -12.98 -17.39 -4.33
CA GLY A 187 -13.28 -16.85 -5.66
C GLY A 187 -14.14 -15.59 -5.67
N GLN A 188 -15.10 -15.45 -4.76
CA GLN A 188 -16.03 -14.30 -4.72
C GLN A 188 -15.59 -13.21 -3.76
N GLN A 189 -14.83 -13.53 -2.74
CA GLN A 189 -14.43 -12.58 -1.70
C GLN A 189 -13.05 -12.93 -1.12
N GLU A 190 -12.33 -11.90 -0.74
CA GLU A 190 -11.10 -12.03 0.05
C GLU A 190 -11.37 -11.75 1.53
N GLY A 191 -10.62 -12.44 2.37
CA GLY A 191 -10.69 -12.28 3.80
C GLY A 191 -9.90 -11.08 4.33
N LEU A 192 -9.39 -11.24 5.55
CA LEU A 192 -8.53 -10.25 6.18
C LEU A 192 -7.16 -10.21 5.51
N SER A 193 -6.61 -9.02 5.33
CA SER A 193 -5.19 -8.81 5.11
C SER A 193 -4.42 -9.03 6.41
N ILE A 194 -3.14 -9.38 6.33
CA ILE A 194 -2.29 -9.51 7.53
C ILE A 194 -2.09 -8.17 8.25
N ILE A 195 -2.29 -7.03 7.58
CA ILE A 195 -2.10 -5.72 8.18
C ILE A 195 -3.30 -5.37 9.05
N ASN A 196 -3.08 -5.29 10.37
CA ASN A 196 -4.09 -4.79 11.30
C ASN A 196 -4.00 -3.27 11.42
N PRO A 197 -5.00 -2.50 10.91
CA PRO A 197 -4.96 -1.03 10.89
C PRO A 197 -4.84 -0.39 12.28
N ASP A 198 -5.33 -1.05 13.32
CA ASP A 198 -5.28 -0.54 14.68
C ASP A 198 -3.87 -0.58 15.29
N MET A 199 -3.01 -1.47 14.76
CA MET A 199 -1.62 -1.62 15.17
C MET A 199 -0.64 -0.76 14.37
N VAL A 200 -1.06 -0.13 13.26
CA VAL A 200 -0.19 0.63 12.37
C VAL A 200 0.15 2.01 12.94
N GLU A 201 1.45 2.36 12.96
CA GLU A 201 1.98 3.69 13.27
C GLU A 201 2.28 4.49 12.02
N SER A 202 2.97 3.89 11.03
CA SER A 202 3.33 4.55 9.78
C SER A 202 3.26 3.61 8.59
N ILE A 203 2.98 4.19 7.43
CA ILE A 203 2.85 3.50 6.15
C ILE A 203 3.80 4.17 5.17
N GLY A 204 4.78 3.42 4.66
CA GLY A 204 5.61 3.82 3.53
C GLY A 204 5.16 3.08 2.29
N PHE A 205 4.81 3.78 1.22
CA PHE A 205 4.36 3.16 -0.03
C PHE A 205 5.16 3.67 -1.22
N SER A 206 5.59 2.76 -2.08
CA SER A 206 6.31 3.08 -3.32
C SER A 206 5.67 2.39 -4.51
N THR A 207 5.28 3.15 -5.52
CA THR A 207 4.67 2.68 -6.76
C THR A 207 5.68 2.29 -7.85
N GLY A 208 6.94 2.08 -7.47
CA GLY A 208 8.06 1.72 -8.33
C GLY A 208 9.31 2.49 -7.97
N GLY A 209 10.45 2.15 -8.56
CA GLY A 209 11.70 2.80 -8.23
C GLY A 209 12.18 2.56 -6.79
N PHE A 210 11.62 1.59 -6.08
CA PHE A 210 11.90 1.35 -4.66
C PHE A 210 13.31 0.84 -4.42
N GLU A 211 13.80 1.09 -3.21
CA GLU A 211 15.18 0.86 -2.77
C GLU A 211 15.59 -0.62 -2.80
N ALA A 212 16.92 -0.89 -2.82
CA ALA A 212 17.46 -2.25 -2.89
C ALA A 212 17.17 -3.12 -1.64
N LYS A 213 16.83 -2.51 -0.50
CA LYS A 213 16.39 -3.23 0.71
C LYS A 213 15.12 -4.05 0.50
N TYR A 214 14.25 -3.61 -0.42
CA TYR A 214 13.03 -4.32 -0.78
C TYR A 214 13.32 -5.32 -1.91
N GLY A 215 12.92 -6.59 -1.72
CA GLY A 215 13.28 -7.69 -2.60
C GLY A 215 12.17 -8.12 -3.54
N ASP A 216 12.58 -8.82 -4.55
CA ASP A 216 11.90 -9.83 -5.36
C ASP A 216 10.44 -9.56 -5.76
N LYS A 217 10.13 -8.29 -6.06
CA LYS A 217 8.84 -7.84 -6.59
C LYS A 217 9.07 -6.77 -7.64
N MET A 218 8.11 -6.63 -8.59
CA MET A 218 8.28 -5.78 -9.77
C MET A 218 7.43 -4.51 -9.75
N SER A 219 6.41 -4.40 -8.88
CA SER A 219 5.46 -3.28 -8.99
C SER A 219 5.50 -2.32 -7.82
N SER A 220 5.39 -2.79 -6.58
CA SER A 220 5.39 -1.88 -5.43
C SER A 220 6.05 -2.46 -4.19
N ALA A 221 6.34 -1.56 -3.24
CA ALA A 221 6.76 -1.91 -1.89
C ALA A 221 5.92 -1.14 -0.87
N LEU A 222 5.28 -1.87 0.04
CA LEU A 222 4.51 -1.36 1.17
C LEU A 222 5.27 -1.68 2.46
N ASP A 223 5.70 -0.65 3.20
CA ASP A 223 6.49 -0.77 4.42
C ASP A 223 5.69 -0.25 5.62
N ILE A 224 5.28 -1.15 6.47
CA ILE A 224 4.43 -0.89 7.63
C ILE A 224 5.28 -0.92 8.90
N THR A 225 5.09 0.09 9.75
CA THR A 225 5.64 0.08 11.10
C THR A 225 4.50 -0.03 12.10
N TYR A 226 4.58 -1.00 13.02
CA TYR A 226 3.61 -1.17 14.08
C TYR A 226 3.88 -0.23 15.25
N LYS A 227 2.81 0.20 15.91
CA LYS A 227 2.84 1.12 17.05
C LYS A 227 3.63 0.54 18.23
N THR A 228 4.43 1.41 18.82
CA THR A 228 5.00 1.20 20.15
C THR A 228 4.26 2.13 21.10
N PRO A 229 3.22 1.67 21.82
CA PRO A 229 2.45 2.52 22.70
C PRO A 229 3.34 3.15 23.76
N LYS A 230 3.09 4.42 24.10
CA LYS A 230 3.83 5.16 25.13
C LYS A 230 3.11 5.14 26.49
N LYS A 231 1.82 4.89 26.47
CA LYS A 231 0.91 4.79 27.64
C LYS A 231 -0.15 3.75 27.33
N PHE A 232 -1.00 3.47 28.29
CA PHE A 232 -2.19 2.66 28.01
C PHE A 232 -3.07 3.34 26.96
N GLU A 233 -3.43 2.59 25.93
CA GLU A 233 -4.36 2.98 24.88
C GLU A 233 -5.15 1.76 24.44
N ALA A 234 -6.43 1.95 24.19
CA ALA A 234 -7.28 0.89 23.67
C ALA A 234 -8.34 1.48 22.73
N ASN A 235 -8.79 0.69 21.79
CA ASN A 235 -9.97 0.98 21.00
C ASN A 235 -10.79 -0.28 20.76
N VAL A 236 -12.09 -0.09 20.59
CA VAL A 236 -13.03 -1.12 20.17
C VAL A 236 -13.88 -0.52 19.08
N ALA A 237 -13.96 -1.22 17.95
CA ALA A 237 -14.82 -0.86 16.84
C ALA A 237 -15.76 -2.00 16.52
N ALA A 238 -17.03 -1.68 16.20
CA ALA A 238 -18.02 -2.62 15.75
C ALA A 238 -18.83 -2.02 14.59
N SER A 239 -19.17 -2.86 13.63
CA SER A 239 -19.99 -2.50 12.48
C SER A 239 -20.81 -3.70 12.01
N LEU A 240 -21.70 -3.50 11.03
CA LEU A 240 -22.43 -4.63 10.42
C LEU A 240 -21.52 -5.60 9.66
N LEU A 241 -20.28 -5.20 9.37
CA LEU A 241 -19.29 -6.00 8.64
C LEU A 241 -18.32 -6.75 9.57
N GLY A 242 -18.33 -6.47 10.88
CA GLY A 242 -17.45 -7.11 11.82
C GLY A 242 -17.11 -6.24 13.03
N ALA A 243 -16.14 -6.70 13.82
CA ALA A 243 -15.67 -6.01 15.01
C ALA A 243 -14.15 -6.13 15.15
N SER A 244 -13.54 -5.15 15.80
CA SER A 244 -12.13 -5.17 16.17
C SER A 244 -11.90 -4.62 17.57
N ALA A 245 -10.84 -5.08 18.21
CA ALA A 245 -10.36 -4.52 19.46
C ALA A 245 -8.84 -4.42 19.44
N TYR A 246 -8.32 -3.35 19.98
CA TYR A 246 -6.91 -3.10 20.14
C TYR A 246 -6.61 -2.66 21.57
N VAL A 247 -5.53 -3.18 22.13
CA VAL A 247 -5.01 -2.78 23.45
C VAL A 247 -3.51 -2.62 23.38
N GLY A 248 -3.04 -1.45 23.79
CA GLY A 248 -1.63 -1.11 23.90
C GLY A 248 -1.25 -0.73 25.32
N PHE A 249 -0.10 -1.20 25.77
CA PHE A 249 0.43 -0.97 27.11
C PHE A 249 1.94 -0.80 27.06
N SER A 250 2.49 0.07 27.91
CA SER A 250 3.92 0.34 27.94
C SER A 250 4.41 0.63 29.34
N THR A 251 5.62 0.14 29.63
CA THR A 251 6.45 0.52 30.75
C THR A 251 7.77 1.13 30.25
N LYS A 252 8.68 1.51 31.14
CA LYS A 252 9.99 2.06 30.73
C LYS A 252 10.83 1.12 29.85
N LYS A 253 10.63 -0.20 29.93
CA LYS A 253 11.44 -1.20 29.21
C LYS A 253 10.64 -2.11 28.31
N PHE A 254 9.35 -2.17 28.47
CA PHE A 254 8.48 -3.12 27.80
C PHE A 254 7.28 -2.40 27.19
N SER A 255 6.95 -2.74 25.96
CA SER A 255 5.76 -2.28 25.26
C SER A 255 5.06 -3.48 24.64
N TRP A 256 3.74 -3.50 24.70
CA TRP A 256 2.92 -4.59 24.22
C TRP A 256 1.67 -4.05 23.53
N SER A 257 1.45 -4.46 22.30
CA SER A 257 0.28 -4.14 21.48
C SER A 257 -0.42 -5.41 21.06
N ASN A 258 -1.73 -5.45 21.15
CA ASN A 258 -2.55 -6.56 20.72
C ASN A 258 -3.71 -6.06 19.89
N GLY A 259 -4.04 -6.80 18.84
CA GLY A 259 -5.21 -6.57 18.02
C GLY A 259 -5.93 -7.88 17.74
N ILE A 260 -7.23 -7.86 17.86
CA ILE A 260 -8.12 -8.93 17.42
C ILE A 260 -9.12 -8.38 16.45
N ARG A 261 -9.37 -9.09 15.35
CA ARG A 261 -10.37 -8.71 14.37
C ARG A 261 -11.27 -9.90 14.05
N TYR A 262 -12.56 -9.62 14.01
CA TYR A 262 -13.58 -10.53 13.50
C TYR A 262 -14.27 -9.85 12.32
N LYS A 263 -14.39 -10.54 11.19
CA LYS A 263 -15.04 -10.02 10.00
C LYS A 263 -16.06 -11.04 9.47
N THR A 264 -17.24 -10.54 9.17
CA THR A 264 -18.31 -11.30 8.52
C THR A 264 -18.98 -10.40 7.49
N ASN A 265 -18.68 -10.58 6.21
CA ASN A 265 -19.30 -9.78 5.16
C ASN A 265 -20.64 -10.38 4.68
N ARG A 266 -21.27 -11.22 5.49
CA ARG A 266 -22.53 -11.87 5.14
C ARG A 266 -23.58 -10.88 4.64
N TYR A 267 -23.73 -9.76 5.36
CA TYR A 267 -24.66 -8.69 4.99
C TYR A 267 -24.32 -8.06 3.63
N LEU A 268 -23.03 -7.79 3.37
CA LEU A 268 -22.58 -7.22 2.11
C LEU A 268 -22.76 -8.20 0.94
N LEU A 269 -22.36 -9.45 1.15
CA LEU A 269 -22.46 -10.51 0.12
C LEU A 269 -23.89 -10.86 -0.24
N GLY A 270 -24.82 -10.74 0.69
CA GLY A 270 -26.25 -10.92 0.43
C GLY A 270 -26.84 -9.93 -0.59
N SER A 271 -26.10 -8.86 -0.95
CA SER A 271 -26.51 -7.90 -1.98
C SER A 271 -25.94 -8.20 -3.37
N LEU A 272 -25.13 -9.24 -3.50
CA LEU A 272 -24.60 -9.67 -4.80
C LEU A 272 -25.73 -10.16 -5.70
N ASP A 273 -25.54 -10.00 -7.01
CA ASP A 273 -26.41 -10.61 -8.02
C ASP A 273 -26.33 -12.14 -7.98
N THR A 274 -25.16 -12.69 -7.67
CA THR A 274 -24.98 -14.10 -7.35
C THR A 274 -25.59 -14.38 -6.00
N LYS A 275 -26.88 -14.72 -5.99
CA LYS A 275 -27.61 -15.05 -4.76
C LYS A 275 -27.07 -16.33 -4.15
N GLY A 276 -27.07 -16.38 -2.83
CA GLY A 276 -26.63 -17.55 -2.09
C GLY A 276 -26.53 -17.27 -0.59
N GLU A 277 -26.50 -18.34 0.16
CA GLU A 277 -26.19 -18.27 1.57
C GLU A 277 -24.65 -18.16 1.75
N TYR A 278 -24.19 -16.94 1.97
CA TYR A 278 -22.79 -16.64 2.26
C TYR A 278 -22.54 -16.66 3.75
N ASN A 279 -21.59 -17.45 4.19
CA ASN A 279 -21.25 -17.58 5.61
C ASN A 279 -19.74 -17.42 5.87
N PRO A 280 -19.18 -16.24 5.56
CA PRO A 280 -17.79 -15.94 5.85
C PRO A 280 -17.61 -15.70 7.35
N ASN A 281 -16.52 -16.26 7.88
CA ASN A 281 -16.13 -16.11 9.28
C ASN A 281 -14.61 -16.00 9.33
N PHE A 282 -14.10 -14.78 9.46
CA PHE A 282 -12.69 -14.48 9.46
C PHE A 282 -12.28 -13.92 10.83
N LEU A 283 -11.34 -14.59 11.46
CA LEU A 283 -10.81 -14.21 12.78
C LEU A 283 -9.30 -14.14 12.71
N ASP A 284 -8.71 -13.05 13.17
CA ASP A 284 -7.27 -12.96 13.43
C ASP A 284 -6.96 -12.36 14.80
N TYR A 285 -5.84 -12.77 15.33
CA TYR A 285 -5.23 -12.21 16.52
C TYR A 285 -3.77 -11.90 16.25
N GLN A 286 -3.37 -10.66 16.54
CA GLN A 286 -2.02 -10.18 16.36
C GLN A 286 -1.45 -9.60 17.63
N THR A 287 -0.15 -9.81 17.85
CA THR A 287 0.57 -9.25 18.98
C THR A 287 1.92 -8.69 18.55
N PHE A 288 2.29 -7.56 19.10
CA PHE A 288 3.61 -6.96 18.95
C PHE A 288 4.18 -6.63 20.33
N LEU A 289 5.29 -7.26 20.65
CA LEU A 289 6.02 -7.09 21.90
C LEU A 289 7.36 -6.43 21.61
N ARG A 290 7.69 -5.40 22.38
CA ARG A 290 9.02 -4.78 22.37
C ARG A 290 9.60 -4.76 23.77
N TYR A 291 10.78 -5.31 23.92
CA TYR A 291 11.53 -5.28 25.17
C TYR A 291 12.88 -4.59 24.95
N SER A 292 13.09 -3.49 25.65
CA SER A 292 14.33 -2.71 25.61
C SER A 292 14.95 -2.66 27.01
N PRO A 293 15.75 -3.68 27.40
CA PRO A 293 16.35 -3.73 28.74
C PRO A 293 17.25 -2.52 29.03
N ASN A 294 17.88 -1.99 27.99
CA ASN A 294 18.72 -0.78 28.01
C ASN A 294 18.77 -0.12 26.63
N LYS A 295 19.46 1.01 26.48
CA LYS A 295 19.59 1.75 25.21
C LYS A 295 20.34 0.98 24.10
N ARG A 296 21.06 -0.10 24.45
CA ARG A 296 21.90 -0.88 23.52
C ARG A 296 21.13 -2.04 22.88
N TRP A 297 20.13 -2.59 23.55
CA TRP A 297 19.41 -3.78 23.10
C TRP A 297 17.93 -3.53 22.96
N THR A 298 17.36 -4.00 21.87
CA THR A 298 15.92 -4.05 21.61
C THR A 298 15.57 -5.42 21.09
N ILE A 299 14.58 -6.05 21.68
CA ILE A 299 14.03 -7.35 21.27
C ILE A 299 12.58 -7.13 20.90
N ASP A 300 12.24 -7.44 19.67
CA ASP A 300 10.88 -7.31 19.14
C ASP A 300 10.34 -8.70 18.78
N PHE A 301 9.10 -8.94 19.11
CA PHE A 301 8.35 -10.13 18.69
C PHE A 301 7.04 -9.71 18.04
N ILE A 302 6.74 -10.25 16.86
CA ILE A 302 5.43 -10.15 16.21
C ILE A 302 4.88 -11.55 16.07
N GLY A 303 3.62 -11.75 16.45
CA GLY A 303 2.87 -12.98 16.26
C GLY A 303 1.54 -12.69 15.59
N ASP A 304 1.12 -13.55 14.68
CA ASP A 304 -0.19 -13.53 14.03
C ASP A 304 -0.75 -14.94 13.93
N ILE A 305 -2.02 -15.09 14.29
CA ILE A 305 -2.80 -16.31 14.16
C ILE A 305 -4.10 -15.94 13.47
N SER A 306 -4.35 -16.54 12.32
CA SER A 306 -5.57 -16.33 11.54
C SER A 306 -6.27 -17.66 11.26
N ASP A 307 -7.58 -17.71 11.53
CA ASP A 307 -8.45 -18.85 11.25
C ASP A 307 -9.68 -18.35 10.49
N ASN A 308 -9.75 -18.71 9.20
CA ASN A 308 -10.72 -18.16 8.28
C ASN A 308 -11.50 -19.28 7.61
N HIS A 309 -12.82 -19.19 7.70
CA HIS A 309 -13.75 -20.10 7.10
C HIS A 309 -14.65 -19.35 6.11
N TYR A 310 -14.85 -19.93 4.96
CA TYR A 310 -15.82 -19.46 4.00
C TYR A 310 -16.71 -20.61 3.60
N ASN A 311 -18.01 -20.48 3.83
CA ASN A 311 -19.02 -21.43 3.37
C ASN A 311 -19.98 -20.70 2.45
N PHE A 312 -20.30 -21.32 1.34
CA PHE A 312 -21.22 -20.79 0.34
C PHE A 312 -22.14 -21.89 -0.14
N THR A 313 -23.44 -21.59 -0.15
CA THR A 313 -24.48 -22.42 -0.77
C THR A 313 -25.16 -21.53 -1.80
N PRO A 314 -25.01 -21.82 -3.11
CA PRO A 314 -25.66 -21.03 -4.14
C PRO A 314 -27.18 -21.15 -4.08
N GLU A 315 -27.86 -20.05 -4.42
CA GLU A 315 -29.31 -19.99 -4.60
C GLU A 315 -29.64 -19.74 -6.06
N ASP A 316 -30.86 -20.11 -6.43
CA ASP A 316 -31.36 -19.87 -7.78
C ASP A 316 -31.38 -18.39 -8.13
N ARG A 317 -31.02 -18.08 -9.36
CA ARG A 317 -30.98 -16.71 -9.82
C ARG A 317 -31.48 -16.53 -11.24
N GLU A 318 -31.86 -15.28 -11.54
CA GLU A 318 -32.16 -14.83 -12.88
C GLU A 318 -31.38 -13.51 -13.12
N THR A 319 -30.60 -13.49 -14.18
CA THR A 319 -29.85 -12.30 -14.60
C THR A 319 -30.29 -11.88 -15.99
N LYS A 320 -30.71 -10.61 -16.13
CA LYS A 320 -31.07 -10.02 -17.43
C LYS A 320 -29.90 -9.24 -17.97
N PHE A 321 -29.62 -9.43 -19.26
CA PHE A 321 -28.49 -8.77 -19.96
C PHE A 321 -28.80 -8.58 -21.44
N GLY A 322 -27.99 -7.78 -22.14
CA GLY A 322 -28.14 -7.47 -23.55
C GLY A 322 -28.44 -5.99 -23.81
N THR A 323 -28.92 -5.66 -24.98
CA THR A 323 -29.33 -4.30 -25.36
C THR A 323 -30.81 -4.08 -25.09
N MET A 324 -31.29 -2.83 -25.12
CA MET A 324 -32.72 -2.49 -24.93
C MET A 324 -33.64 -3.18 -25.94
N GLU A 325 -33.13 -3.47 -27.15
CA GLU A 325 -33.88 -4.15 -28.24
C GLU A 325 -33.67 -5.68 -28.23
N ASN A 326 -32.80 -6.20 -27.40
CA ASN A 326 -32.46 -7.63 -27.36
C ASN A 326 -32.06 -8.05 -25.96
N VAL A 327 -33.04 -8.06 -25.06
CA VAL A 327 -32.86 -8.46 -23.67
C VAL A 327 -32.97 -9.97 -23.56
N LYS A 328 -31.97 -10.59 -22.97
CA LYS A 328 -31.93 -12.02 -22.64
C LYS A 328 -32.04 -12.21 -21.16
N SER A 329 -32.72 -13.27 -20.73
CA SER A 329 -32.81 -13.74 -19.38
C SER A 329 -32.05 -15.06 -19.26
N PHE A 330 -31.10 -15.06 -18.32
CA PHE A 330 -30.35 -16.24 -17.90
C PHE A 330 -30.79 -16.65 -16.50
N ARG A 331 -31.53 -17.77 -16.43
CA ARG A 331 -32.00 -18.35 -15.18
C ARG A 331 -31.20 -19.60 -14.87
N VAL A 332 -30.72 -19.73 -13.62
CA VAL A 332 -29.98 -20.90 -13.15
C VAL A 332 -30.58 -21.42 -11.87
N TYR A 333 -30.78 -22.71 -11.81
CA TYR A 333 -31.13 -23.47 -10.61
C TYR A 333 -29.88 -24.14 -10.12
N PHE A 334 -29.51 -23.87 -8.87
CA PHE A 334 -28.26 -24.35 -8.29
C PHE A 334 -28.49 -25.44 -7.26
N ASP A 335 -27.52 -26.35 -7.18
CA ASP A 335 -27.37 -27.29 -6.08
C ASP A 335 -25.89 -27.40 -5.72
N GLY A 336 -25.63 -27.75 -4.45
CA GLY A 336 -24.28 -27.98 -3.98
C GLY A 336 -23.80 -26.97 -2.94
N LYS A 337 -22.50 -26.98 -2.69
CA LYS A 337 -21.86 -26.13 -1.65
C LYS A 337 -20.38 -25.97 -1.87
N GLU A 338 -19.85 -24.88 -1.36
CA GLU A 338 -18.42 -24.57 -1.22
C GLU A 338 -18.06 -24.44 0.26
N LYS A 339 -16.89 -25.00 0.63
CA LYS A 339 -16.32 -24.91 1.98
C LYS A 339 -14.84 -24.72 1.90
N ASP A 340 -14.40 -23.55 2.31
CA ASP A 340 -12.99 -23.18 2.31
C ASP A 340 -12.48 -22.95 3.73
N LEU A 341 -11.25 -23.36 3.97
CA LEU A 341 -10.54 -23.19 5.22
C LEU A 341 -9.15 -22.67 4.95
N PHE A 342 -8.80 -21.56 5.63
CA PHE A 342 -7.48 -20.96 5.56
C PHE A 342 -6.97 -20.67 6.96
N ARG A 343 -5.93 -21.39 7.40
CA ARG A 343 -5.26 -21.18 8.68
C ARG A 343 -3.86 -20.69 8.46
N THR A 344 -3.51 -19.59 9.11
CA THR A 344 -2.20 -18.98 8.99
C THR A 344 -1.60 -18.74 10.37
N PHE A 345 -0.32 -19.06 10.49
CA PHE A 345 0.52 -18.75 11.64
C PHE A 345 1.73 -18.00 11.14
N PHE A 346 1.97 -16.83 11.69
CA PHE A 346 3.16 -16.04 11.42
C PHE A 346 3.80 -15.62 12.71
N GLY A 347 5.12 -15.74 12.80
CA GLY A 347 5.88 -15.31 13.95
C GLY A 347 7.25 -14.78 13.54
N THR A 348 7.69 -13.71 14.20
CA THR A 348 9.03 -13.14 14.00
C THR A 348 9.63 -12.71 15.31
N LEU A 349 10.92 -12.99 15.49
CA LEU A 349 11.75 -12.52 16.59
C LEU A 349 12.90 -11.69 16.01
N SER A 350 13.02 -10.45 16.46
CA SER A 350 14.09 -9.54 16.07
C SER A 350 14.91 -9.11 17.27
N VAL A 351 16.20 -9.29 17.19
CA VAL A 351 17.15 -8.83 18.23
C VAL A 351 18.05 -7.77 17.62
N THR A 352 17.91 -6.55 18.08
CA THR A 352 18.67 -5.39 17.59
C THR A 352 19.68 -4.93 18.64
N ARG A 353 20.95 -4.80 18.22
CA ARG A 353 21.99 -4.17 19.00
C ARG A 353 22.36 -2.81 18.45
N ASN A 354 22.28 -1.77 19.27
CA ASN A 354 22.70 -0.42 18.94
C ASN A 354 24.16 -0.23 19.38
N PHE A 355 25.05 0.05 18.43
CA PHE A 355 26.44 0.43 18.65
C PHE A 355 26.54 1.97 18.65
N GLY A 356 26.10 2.60 19.75
CA GLY A 356 25.91 4.03 19.84
C GLY A 356 24.69 4.53 19.06
N GLU A 357 24.70 5.80 18.65
CA GLU A 357 23.55 6.44 17.94
C GLU A 357 23.56 6.18 16.42
N LYS A 358 24.70 5.74 15.87
CA LYS A 358 24.91 5.70 14.41
C LYS A 358 24.73 4.31 13.79
N THR A 359 25.03 3.26 14.54
CA THR A 359 25.10 1.90 13.97
C THR A 359 24.15 0.97 14.70
N LYS A 360 23.36 0.22 13.93
CA LYS A 360 22.43 -0.81 14.43
C LYS A 360 22.68 -2.09 13.66
N LEU A 361 22.69 -3.21 14.38
CA LEU A 361 22.74 -4.55 13.82
C LEU A 361 21.53 -5.31 14.33
N SER A 362 20.74 -5.87 13.44
CA SER A 362 19.53 -6.63 13.75
C SER A 362 19.63 -8.04 13.21
N LEU A 363 19.37 -9.03 14.06
CA LEU A 363 19.15 -10.41 13.67
C LEU A 363 17.65 -10.67 13.76
N ILE A 364 17.03 -11.11 12.66
CA ILE A 364 15.60 -11.32 12.53
C ILE A 364 15.38 -12.76 12.10
N ALA A 365 14.61 -13.52 12.86
CA ALA A 365 14.13 -14.84 12.49
C ALA A 365 12.62 -14.78 12.30
N SER A 366 12.11 -15.35 11.22
CA SER A 366 10.67 -15.42 10.95
C SER A 366 10.24 -16.80 10.48
N ALA A 367 8.99 -17.14 10.78
CA ALA A 367 8.35 -18.36 10.31
C ALA A 367 6.90 -18.04 9.91
N PHE A 368 6.53 -18.51 8.74
CA PHE A 368 5.17 -18.45 8.18
C PHE A 368 4.70 -19.87 7.88
N LYS A 369 3.47 -20.19 8.26
CA LYS A 369 2.85 -21.48 7.94
C LYS A 369 1.38 -21.23 7.59
N THR A 370 0.93 -21.83 6.48
CA THR A 370 -0.48 -21.85 6.10
C THR A 370 -0.96 -23.25 5.77
N ASP A 371 -2.23 -23.53 6.06
CA ASP A 371 -3.00 -24.71 5.63
C ASP A 371 -4.26 -24.19 4.93
N GLU A 372 -4.34 -24.43 3.62
CA GLU A 372 -5.41 -23.95 2.76
C GLU A 372 -6.16 -25.15 2.18
N GLN A 373 -7.47 -25.06 2.24
CA GLN A 373 -8.37 -26.07 1.70
C GLN A 373 -9.52 -25.39 0.97
N GLU A 374 -9.68 -25.72 -0.30
CA GLU A 374 -10.82 -25.28 -1.13
C GLU A 374 -11.58 -26.52 -1.55
N LYS A 375 -12.86 -26.62 -1.19
CA LYS A 375 -13.69 -27.78 -1.47
C LYS A 375 -15.05 -27.32 -1.94
N TYR A 376 -15.37 -27.61 -3.17
CA TYR A 376 -16.69 -27.33 -3.69
C TYR A 376 -17.20 -28.43 -4.60
N ASP A 377 -18.51 -28.59 -4.58
CA ASP A 377 -19.33 -29.34 -5.51
C ASP A 377 -20.51 -28.42 -5.82
N ILE A 378 -20.54 -27.83 -7.01
CA ILE A 378 -21.59 -26.91 -7.44
C ILE A 378 -22.13 -27.39 -8.77
N GLN A 379 -23.42 -27.61 -8.84
CA GLN A 379 -24.14 -27.97 -10.05
C GLN A 379 -25.14 -26.84 -10.38
N GLY A 380 -25.26 -26.52 -11.65
CA GLY A 380 -26.23 -25.55 -12.12
C GLY A 380 -26.95 -26.08 -13.33
N GLN A 381 -28.30 -25.92 -13.35
CA GLN A 381 -29.14 -26.13 -14.52
C GLN A 381 -29.60 -24.76 -15.00
N TYR A 382 -29.35 -24.43 -16.26
CA TYR A 382 -29.60 -23.10 -16.77
C TYR A 382 -30.53 -23.07 -17.95
N TRP A 383 -31.27 -21.97 -18.10
CA TRP A 383 -32.09 -21.59 -19.24
C TRP A 383 -31.68 -20.20 -19.71
N LEU A 384 -31.41 -20.11 -21.00
CA LEU A 384 -31.20 -18.83 -21.67
C LEU A 384 -32.42 -18.56 -22.56
N THR A 385 -33.16 -17.50 -22.27
CA THR A 385 -34.38 -17.12 -23.02
C THR A 385 -34.25 -15.71 -23.57
N GLN A 386 -34.85 -15.47 -24.74
CA GLN A 386 -35.09 -14.13 -25.25
C GLN A 386 -36.30 -13.54 -24.52
N THR A 387 -36.15 -12.38 -23.88
CA THR A 387 -37.25 -11.86 -23.03
C THR A 387 -38.46 -11.43 -23.84
N GLU A 388 -38.27 -10.86 -25.03
CA GLU A 388 -39.37 -10.36 -25.85
C GLU A 388 -40.18 -11.48 -26.51
N THR A 389 -39.54 -12.51 -27.01
CA THR A 389 -40.19 -13.62 -27.74
C THR A 389 -40.48 -14.81 -26.84
N SER A 390 -39.94 -14.83 -25.62
CA SER A 390 -39.95 -15.99 -24.71
C SER A 390 -39.32 -17.24 -25.33
N GLU A 391 -38.52 -17.10 -26.35
CA GLU A 391 -37.83 -18.19 -27.04
C GLU A 391 -36.66 -18.73 -26.19
N ASN A 392 -36.61 -20.05 -26.05
CA ASN A 392 -35.46 -20.70 -25.40
C ASN A 392 -34.29 -20.78 -26.36
N LEU A 393 -33.23 -20.02 -26.06
CA LEU A 393 -32.01 -19.99 -26.84
C LEU A 393 -31.03 -21.07 -26.44
N GLY A 394 -31.09 -21.53 -25.20
CA GLY A 394 -30.19 -22.56 -24.67
C GLY A 394 -30.65 -23.12 -23.34
N VAL A 395 -30.44 -24.41 -23.16
CA VAL A 395 -30.67 -25.13 -21.90
C VAL A 395 -29.44 -26.01 -21.68
N GLY A 396 -28.98 -26.07 -20.46
CA GLY A 396 -27.83 -26.91 -20.16
C GLY A 396 -27.59 -27.11 -18.67
N THR A 397 -26.66 -28.00 -18.37
CA THR A 397 -26.16 -28.24 -17.03
C THR A 397 -24.66 -28.03 -16.99
N TYR A 398 -24.18 -27.56 -15.85
CA TYR A 398 -22.77 -27.58 -15.56
C TYR A 398 -22.51 -28.10 -14.15
N MET A 399 -21.35 -28.69 -13.93
CA MET A 399 -20.91 -29.15 -12.62
C MET A 399 -19.44 -28.78 -12.45
N GLU A 400 -19.13 -28.14 -11.35
CA GLU A 400 -17.77 -27.82 -10.92
C GLU A 400 -17.46 -28.59 -9.64
N HIS A 401 -16.29 -29.24 -9.65
CA HIS A 401 -15.78 -29.98 -8.52
C HIS A 401 -14.35 -29.58 -8.21
N ALA A 402 -14.03 -29.34 -6.97
CA ALA A 402 -12.67 -29.16 -6.52
C ALA A 402 -12.40 -29.75 -5.14
N ARG A 403 -11.18 -30.28 -5.00
CA ARG A 403 -10.57 -30.73 -3.74
C ARG A 403 -9.11 -30.29 -3.74
N ASN A 404 -8.89 -29.05 -3.32
CA ASN A 404 -7.59 -28.40 -3.33
C ASN A 404 -7.05 -28.24 -1.93
N TYR A 405 -5.82 -28.65 -1.74
CA TYR A 405 -5.11 -28.57 -0.48
C TYR A 405 -3.72 -28.01 -0.74
N LEU A 406 -3.35 -26.96 0.00
CA LEU A 406 -2.02 -26.39 -0.04
C LEU A 406 -1.51 -26.17 1.37
N LYS A 407 -0.31 -26.67 1.66
CA LYS A 407 0.42 -26.43 2.90
C LYS A 407 1.72 -25.73 2.57
N ALA A 408 1.95 -24.56 3.10
CA ALA A 408 3.21 -23.85 2.91
C ALA A 408 3.85 -23.55 4.26
N THR A 409 5.15 -23.77 4.34
CA THR A 409 5.98 -23.37 5.48
C THR A 409 7.19 -22.63 4.94
N VAL A 410 7.34 -21.35 5.33
CA VAL A 410 8.48 -20.52 4.94
C VAL A 410 9.17 -20.02 6.20
N LYS A 411 10.46 -20.33 6.32
CA LYS A 411 11.30 -19.87 7.44
C LYS A 411 12.39 -18.97 6.88
N SER A 412 12.72 -17.90 7.58
CA SER A 412 13.83 -17.04 7.18
C SER A 412 14.65 -16.55 8.36
N VAL A 413 15.93 -16.32 8.10
CA VAL A 413 16.86 -15.63 9.01
C VAL A 413 17.50 -14.50 8.23
N LYS A 414 17.42 -13.28 8.79
CA LYS A 414 17.97 -12.06 8.20
C LYS A 414 18.91 -11.37 9.17
N LEU A 415 20.09 -11.02 8.70
CA LEU A 415 21.01 -10.12 9.38
C LEU A 415 20.95 -8.76 8.67
N ALA A 416 20.65 -7.68 9.39
CA ALA A 416 20.51 -6.35 8.81
C ALA A 416 21.38 -5.34 9.56
N LEU A 417 22.19 -4.59 8.83
CA LEU A 417 23.07 -3.52 9.30
C LEU A 417 22.52 -2.17 8.83
N SER A 418 22.47 -1.20 9.75
CA SER A 418 22.17 0.18 9.44
C SER A 418 23.24 1.07 10.06
N HIS A 419 23.88 1.92 9.23
CA HIS A 419 24.87 2.88 9.68
C HIS A 419 24.52 4.28 9.16
N LYS A 420 24.16 5.20 10.05
CA LYS A 420 23.73 6.56 9.72
C LYS A 420 24.78 7.59 10.15
N THR A 421 25.24 8.38 9.19
CA THR A 421 26.08 9.56 9.42
C THR A 421 25.31 10.84 9.06
N LYS A 422 25.97 11.98 9.06
CA LYS A 422 25.34 13.25 8.65
C LYS A 422 24.93 13.27 7.18
N ARG A 423 25.67 12.56 6.31
CA ARG A 423 25.44 12.57 4.85
C ARG A 423 25.07 11.21 4.28
N HIS A 424 25.42 10.12 4.95
CA HIS A 424 25.23 8.75 4.47
C HIS A 424 24.28 7.99 5.38
N ASN A 425 23.40 7.19 4.79
CA ASN A 425 22.59 6.20 5.46
C ASN A 425 22.77 4.87 4.75
N ILE A 426 23.75 4.10 5.24
CA ILE A 426 24.14 2.81 4.66
C ILE A 426 23.29 1.71 5.27
N LEU A 427 22.65 0.92 4.42
CA LEU A 427 21.89 -0.27 4.80
C LEU A 427 22.47 -1.47 4.09
N ALA A 428 22.66 -2.56 4.81
CA ALA A 428 23.08 -3.83 4.26
C ALA A 428 22.28 -4.97 4.90
N GLY A 429 22.01 -6.01 4.16
CA GLY A 429 21.28 -7.17 4.67
C GLY A 429 21.68 -8.46 3.99
N LEU A 430 21.59 -9.54 4.75
CA LEU A 430 21.82 -10.91 4.34
C LEU A 430 20.62 -11.72 4.80
N THR A 431 19.97 -12.46 3.91
CA THR A 431 18.78 -13.25 4.22
C THR A 431 18.94 -14.67 3.67
N TYR A 432 18.59 -15.64 4.48
CA TYR A 432 18.45 -17.03 4.06
C TYR A 432 17.01 -17.48 4.30
N LYS A 433 16.33 -17.97 3.27
CA LYS A 433 14.94 -18.44 3.31
C LYS A 433 14.89 -19.93 2.96
N MET A 434 14.05 -20.67 3.67
CA MET A 434 13.71 -22.08 3.40
C MET A 434 12.21 -22.15 3.10
N GLU A 435 11.87 -22.69 1.94
CA GLU A 435 10.50 -22.82 1.44
C GLU A 435 10.15 -24.30 1.33
N HIS A 436 9.09 -24.72 2.00
CA HIS A 436 8.50 -26.06 1.86
C HIS A 436 7.01 -25.87 1.55
N ILE A 437 6.59 -26.24 0.33
CA ILE A 437 5.21 -26.07 -0.13
C ILE A 437 4.74 -27.39 -0.71
N ALA A 438 3.66 -27.94 -0.18
CA ALA A 438 3.04 -29.18 -0.66
C ALA A 438 1.61 -28.89 -1.14
N GLU A 439 1.32 -29.38 -2.33
CA GLU A 439 0.04 -29.24 -3.00
C GLU A 439 -0.56 -30.58 -3.35
N LYS A 440 -1.90 -30.67 -3.21
CA LYS A 440 -2.71 -31.72 -3.80
C LYS A 440 -3.98 -31.09 -4.33
N SER A 441 -4.15 -31.10 -5.65
CA SER A 441 -5.34 -30.54 -6.31
C SER A 441 -5.99 -31.59 -7.20
N LYS A 442 -7.32 -31.63 -7.16
CA LYS A 442 -8.16 -32.41 -8.06
C LYS A 442 -9.37 -31.58 -8.41
N GLU A 443 -9.46 -31.19 -9.68
CA GLU A 443 -10.56 -30.37 -10.19
C GLU A 443 -11.11 -31.00 -11.46
N TYR A 444 -12.40 -30.86 -11.67
CA TYR A 444 -13.04 -31.10 -12.97
C TYR A 444 -14.24 -30.20 -13.17
N GLU A 445 -14.52 -29.92 -14.43
CA GLU A 445 -15.65 -29.15 -14.88
C GLU A 445 -16.36 -29.94 -15.99
N MET A 446 -17.64 -30.15 -15.81
CA MET A 446 -18.52 -30.79 -16.80
C MET A 446 -19.51 -29.74 -17.30
N ARG A 447 -19.75 -29.72 -18.58
CA ARG A 447 -20.85 -28.97 -19.18
C ARG A 447 -21.60 -29.86 -20.15
N ASP A 448 -22.92 -29.82 -20.03
CA ASP A 448 -23.83 -30.47 -20.92
C ASP A 448 -24.94 -29.49 -21.30
N SER A 449 -25.23 -29.35 -22.58
CA SER A 449 -26.22 -28.49 -23.15
C SER A 449 -27.48 -29.29 -23.56
N SER A 450 -27.77 -30.36 -22.86
CA SER A 450 -28.91 -31.26 -23.17
C SER A 450 -28.91 -31.78 -24.62
N GLY A 451 -27.71 -31.98 -25.17
CA GLY A 451 -27.51 -32.50 -26.51
C GLY A 451 -27.56 -31.49 -27.64
N TYR A 452 -27.75 -30.20 -27.34
CA TYR A 452 -27.80 -29.16 -28.38
C TYR A 452 -26.43 -28.59 -28.75
N ASN A 453 -25.55 -28.29 -27.77
CA ASN A 453 -24.32 -27.55 -28.00
C ASN A 453 -23.07 -28.43 -27.88
N ILE A 454 -23.17 -29.55 -27.22
CA ILE A 454 -22.07 -30.51 -27.01
C ILE A 454 -22.55 -31.88 -27.48
N PRO A 455 -21.89 -32.52 -28.49
CA PRO A 455 -22.27 -33.85 -28.91
C PRO A 455 -22.25 -34.82 -27.72
N HIS A 456 -23.40 -35.41 -27.42
CA HIS A 456 -23.54 -36.38 -26.34
C HIS A 456 -23.38 -37.79 -26.92
N THR A 457 -22.38 -38.52 -26.51
CA THR A 457 -22.07 -39.87 -27.02
C THR A 457 -22.74 -40.99 -26.19
N GLY A 458 -23.50 -40.63 -25.17
CA GLY A 458 -24.35 -41.54 -24.39
C GLY A 458 -23.66 -42.42 -23.35
N GLU A 459 -22.35 -42.67 -23.49
CA GLU A 459 -21.62 -43.58 -22.63
C GLU A 459 -20.57 -42.89 -21.72
N ASN A 460 -20.11 -41.71 -22.07
CA ASN A 460 -19.08 -40.97 -21.34
C ASN A 460 -19.49 -39.55 -20.99
N LEU A 461 -19.13 -39.13 -19.76
CA LEU A 461 -19.26 -37.73 -19.34
C LEU A 461 -18.23 -36.85 -20.07
N ASN A 462 -18.69 -35.77 -20.71
CA ASN A 462 -17.78 -34.82 -21.34
C ASN A 462 -17.23 -33.84 -20.30
N LEU A 463 -15.99 -34.04 -19.89
CA LEU A 463 -15.27 -33.08 -19.05
C LEU A 463 -14.59 -32.05 -19.94
N ILE A 464 -14.96 -30.78 -19.77
CA ILE A 464 -14.34 -29.68 -20.50
C ILE A 464 -13.04 -29.19 -19.86
N TYR A 465 -12.86 -29.51 -18.59
CA TYR A 465 -11.66 -29.17 -17.84
C TYR A 465 -11.40 -30.26 -16.79
N THR A 466 -10.11 -30.58 -16.65
CA THR A 466 -9.62 -31.45 -15.56
C THR A 466 -8.32 -30.90 -15.07
N LEU A 467 -8.02 -31.06 -13.78
CA LEU A 467 -6.72 -30.80 -13.20
C LEU A 467 -6.41 -31.82 -12.12
N SER A 468 -5.25 -32.46 -12.25
CA SER A 468 -4.68 -33.33 -11.22
C SER A 468 -3.26 -32.88 -10.91
N ALA A 469 -3.01 -32.45 -9.69
CA ALA A 469 -1.70 -31.98 -9.25
C ALA A 469 -1.32 -32.62 -7.92
N ARG A 470 -0.07 -33.05 -7.82
CA ARG A 470 0.57 -33.47 -6.56
C ARG A 470 2.02 -33.04 -6.63
N ASN A 471 2.27 -31.85 -6.05
CA ASN A 471 3.57 -31.20 -6.16
C ASN A 471 4.14 -30.91 -4.77
N THR A 472 5.44 -30.96 -4.65
CA THR A 472 6.18 -30.48 -3.48
C THR A 472 7.34 -29.64 -3.95
N LEU A 473 7.44 -28.45 -3.40
CA LEU A 473 8.56 -27.53 -3.57
C LEU A 473 9.38 -27.51 -2.29
N ASP A 474 10.62 -27.95 -2.36
CA ASP A 474 11.63 -27.81 -1.32
C ASP A 474 12.76 -26.94 -1.87
N ALA A 475 12.81 -25.70 -1.41
CA ALA A 475 13.72 -24.73 -1.98
C ALA A 475 14.35 -23.81 -0.93
N ASN A 476 15.53 -23.29 -1.28
CA ASN A 476 16.26 -22.34 -0.47
C ASN A 476 16.60 -21.09 -1.29
N ARG A 477 16.51 -19.93 -0.66
CA ARG A 477 16.93 -18.65 -1.25
C ARG A 477 18.00 -18.00 -0.39
N PHE A 478 19.01 -17.50 -1.05
CA PHE A 478 20.02 -16.65 -0.47
C PHE A 478 19.91 -15.25 -1.08
N GLU A 479 19.75 -14.23 -0.26
CA GLU A 479 19.57 -12.86 -0.71
C GLU A 479 20.50 -11.94 0.07
N THR A 480 21.12 -11.00 -0.63
CA THR A 480 21.91 -9.95 0.02
C THR A 480 21.68 -8.60 -0.68
N TYR A 481 21.76 -7.51 0.06
CA TYR A 481 21.73 -6.17 -0.49
C TYR A 481 22.66 -5.24 0.24
N VAL A 482 23.14 -4.24 -0.50
CA VAL A 482 23.83 -3.08 0.05
C VAL A 482 23.31 -1.84 -0.65
N GLN A 483 22.98 -0.81 0.13
CA GLN A 483 22.53 0.48 -0.39
C GLN A 483 23.06 1.63 0.46
N ASP A 484 23.20 2.80 -0.14
CA ASP A 484 23.50 4.05 0.55
C ASP A 484 22.55 5.15 0.08
N THR A 485 22.09 5.95 1.02
CA THR A 485 21.39 7.21 0.77
C THR A 485 22.33 8.36 1.11
N TYR A 486 22.90 8.97 0.07
CA TYR A 486 23.86 10.07 0.17
C TYR A 486 23.15 11.42 -0.01
N LYS A 487 23.23 12.28 1.02
CA LYS A 487 22.69 13.64 1.01
C LYS A 487 23.81 14.65 0.87
N PHE A 488 23.73 15.49 -0.17
CA PHE A 488 24.71 16.54 -0.44
C PHE A 488 24.04 17.80 -1.02
N SER A 489 24.76 18.89 -1.05
CA SER A 489 24.29 20.17 -1.58
C SER A 489 25.32 20.78 -2.52
N SER A 490 24.86 21.68 -3.41
CA SER A 490 25.72 22.49 -4.27
C SER A 490 26.59 23.46 -3.43
N LYS A 491 27.61 24.05 -4.03
CA LYS A 491 28.35 25.15 -3.42
C LYS A 491 27.39 26.29 -3.05
N GLY A 492 27.46 26.78 -1.81
CA GLY A 492 26.53 27.78 -1.28
C GLY A 492 25.23 27.20 -0.70
N GLU A 493 25.08 25.88 -0.65
CA GLU A 493 23.90 25.18 -0.05
C GLU A 493 22.56 25.63 -0.62
N HIS A 494 22.48 25.88 -1.94
CA HIS A 494 21.24 26.35 -2.58
C HIS A 494 20.44 25.23 -3.23
N THR A 495 21.09 24.22 -3.83
CA THR A 495 20.41 23.03 -4.39
C THR A 495 20.78 21.82 -3.54
N PHE A 496 19.79 21.01 -3.17
CA PHE A 496 19.99 19.83 -2.35
C PHE A 496 19.70 18.57 -3.14
N PHE A 497 20.54 17.59 -2.95
CA PHE A 497 20.47 16.31 -3.62
C PHE A 497 20.36 15.17 -2.60
N THR A 498 19.50 14.22 -2.89
CA THR A 498 19.40 12.95 -2.20
C THR A 498 19.60 11.85 -3.22
N LEU A 499 20.77 11.22 -3.22
CA LEU A 499 21.08 10.09 -4.09
C LEU A 499 20.94 8.79 -3.29
N ASN A 500 20.06 7.92 -3.72
CA ASN A 500 19.97 6.56 -3.21
C ASN A 500 20.46 5.61 -4.29
N TYR A 501 21.38 4.74 -3.96
CA TYR A 501 21.93 3.74 -4.87
C TYR A 501 22.20 2.46 -4.11
N GLY A 502 21.99 1.34 -4.77
CA GLY A 502 22.19 0.05 -4.16
C GLY A 502 22.15 -1.10 -5.15
N ILE A 503 22.57 -2.23 -4.68
CA ILE A 503 22.58 -3.48 -5.42
C ILE A 503 22.02 -4.59 -4.56
N ARG A 504 21.24 -5.45 -5.17
CA ARG A 504 20.71 -6.66 -4.55
C ARG A 504 21.14 -7.88 -5.36
N PHE A 505 21.52 -8.94 -4.67
CA PHE A 505 21.77 -10.26 -5.22
C PHE A 505 20.79 -11.26 -4.61
N SER A 506 20.30 -12.18 -5.42
CA SER A 506 19.46 -13.30 -4.98
C SER A 506 19.86 -14.57 -5.74
N HIS A 507 19.91 -15.69 -5.03
CA HIS A 507 20.10 -17.02 -5.60
C HIS A 507 19.00 -17.96 -5.12
N TRP A 508 18.36 -18.66 -6.06
CA TRP A 508 17.31 -19.64 -5.76
C TRP A 508 17.74 -21.01 -6.28
N ASN A 509 17.79 -21.97 -5.38
CA ASN A 509 18.32 -23.31 -5.73
C ASN A 509 17.33 -24.15 -6.55
N PHE A 510 16.03 -23.85 -6.54
CA PHE A 510 15.00 -24.57 -7.30
C PHE A 510 15.29 -24.55 -8.80
N ASN A 511 15.46 -23.38 -9.38
CA ASN A 511 15.79 -23.19 -10.80
C ASN A 511 17.28 -22.85 -11.04
N ARG A 512 18.11 -22.87 -9.99
CA ARG A 512 19.56 -22.56 -9.97
C ARG A 512 19.89 -21.17 -10.52
N GLU A 513 18.94 -20.24 -10.42
CA GLU A 513 19.09 -18.90 -10.95
C GLU A 513 19.78 -17.97 -9.94
N SER A 514 20.71 -17.16 -10.45
CA SER A 514 21.34 -16.06 -9.73
C SER A 514 21.03 -14.75 -10.42
N ILE A 515 20.52 -13.79 -9.69
CA ILE A 515 20.11 -12.49 -10.21
C ILE A 515 20.77 -11.34 -9.46
N VAL A 516 21.05 -10.26 -10.22
CA VAL A 516 21.64 -9.02 -9.69
C VAL A 516 20.73 -7.86 -10.08
N SER A 517 20.33 -7.04 -9.09
CA SER A 517 19.36 -5.96 -9.22
C SER A 517 19.94 -4.62 -8.79
N PRO A 518 20.68 -3.88 -9.66
CA PRO A 518 21.12 -2.52 -9.37
C PRO A 518 19.93 -1.56 -9.43
N ARG A 519 19.92 -0.58 -8.51
CA ARG A 519 18.87 0.43 -8.40
C ARG A 519 19.46 1.76 -8.01
N VAL A 520 18.94 2.85 -8.59
CA VAL A 520 19.36 4.21 -8.31
C VAL A 520 18.15 5.14 -8.31
N SER A 521 18.12 6.08 -7.38
CA SER A 521 17.18 7.20 -7.41
C SER A 521 17.84 8.49 -6.97
N LEU A 522 17.43 9.61 -7.58
CA LEU A 522 17.96 10.95 -7.33
C LEU A 522 16.78 11.88 -7.05
N GLY A 523 16.78 12.48 -5.87
CA GLY A 523 15.90 13.57 -5.49
C GLY A 523 16.64 14.89 -5.53
N ILE A 524 16.08 15.90 -6.18
CA ILE A 524 16.66 17.23 -6.38
C ILE A 524 15.69 18.27 -5.84
N VAL A 525 16.17 19.13 -4.94
CA VAL A 525 15.48 20.33 -4.51
C VAL A 525 16.21 21.52 -5.11
N PRO A 526 15.69 22.14 -6.18
CA PRO A 526 16.42 23.15 -6.94
C PRO A 526 16.50 24.49 -6.20
N ALA A 527 17.58 25.22 -6.44
CA ALA A 527 17.86 26.53 -5.85
C ALA A 527 16.80 27.59 -6.21
N PHE A 528 16.25 27.52 -7.42
CA PHE A 528 15.29 28.51 -7.92
C PHE A 528 13.91 28.39 -7.26
N ASN A 529 13.56 27.19 -6.77
CA ASN A 529 12.31 26.98 -6.06
C ASN A 529 12.42 25.79 -5.08
N HIS A 530 12.54 26.08 -3.80
CA HIS A 530 12.64 25.06 -2.76
C HIS A 530 11.29 24.38 -2.45
N ASP A 531 10.17 24.86 -2.96
CA ASP A 531 8.88 24.16 -2.84
C ASP A 531 8.71 23.07 -3.91
N MET A 532 9.63 22.99 -4.85
CA MET A 532 9.70 21.96 -5.87
C MET A 532 10.66 20.84 -5.46
N THR A 533 10.33 19.62 -5.82
CA THR A 533 11.23 18.46 -5.72
C THR A 533 11.12 17.66 -7.01
N ILE A 534 12.23 17.40 -7.66
CA ILE A 534 12.33 16.54 -8.85
C ILE A 534 12.85 15.19 -8.39
N ARG A 535 12.27 14.11 -8.88
CA ARG A 535 12.69 12.74 -8.59
C ARG A 535 12.95 11.99 -9.89
N LEU A 536 14.09 11.31 -9.95
CA LEU A 536 14.45 10.39 -11.02
C LEU A 536 14.77 9.03 -10.41
N ALA A 537 14.32 7.96 -11.02
CA ALA A 537 14.69 6.61 -10.59
C ALA A 537 14.85 5.68 -11.79
N ALA A 538 15.85 4.80 -11.68
CA ALA A 538 16.05 3.71 -12.62
C ALA A 538 16.52 2.46 -11.88
N GLY A 539 16.13 1.27 -12.36
CA GLY A 539 16.57 0.05 -11.72
C GLY A 539 16.08 -1.22 -12.40
N LEU A 540 16.75 -2.30 -12.05
CA LEU A 540 16.36 -3.67 -12.41
C LEU A 540 15.60 -4.30 -11.24
N TYR A 541 14.46 -4.86 -11.54
CA TYR A 541 13.58 -5.53 -10.59
C TYR A 541 13.28 -6.93 -11.10
N TYR A 542 13.44 -7.91 -10.22
CA TYR A 542 13.14 -9.31 -10.55
C TYR A 542 12.11 -9.84 -9.57
N GLN A 543 11.30 -10.77 -10.06
CA GLN A 543 10.37 -11.53 -9.23
C GLN A 543 10.50 -13.00 -9.59
N ALA A 544 10.97 -13.79 -8.64
CA ALA A 544 10.93 -15.22 -8.79
C ALA A 544 9.47 -15.70 -8.85
N PRO A 545 9.12 -16.64 -9.74
CA PRO A 545 7.78 -17.16 -9.82
C PRO A 545 7.32 -17.73 -8.47
N PHE A 546 6.11 -17.45 -8.06
CA PHE A 546 5.51 -18.07 -6.89
C PHE A 546 4.92 -19.45 -7.26
N PHE A 547 4.55 -20.23 -6.28
CA PHE A 547 4.22 -21.64 -6.46
C PHE A 547 3.20 -21.92 -7.58
N LYS A 548 2.12 -21.15 -7.70
CA LYS A 548 1.11 -21.35 -8.76
C LYS A 548 1.64 -20.98 -10.15
N GLU A 549 2.56 -20.02 -10.25
CA GLU A 549 3.24 -19.66 -11.51
C GLU A 549 4.24 -20.73 -12.00
N LEU A 550 4.63 -21.68 -11.16
CA LEU A 550 5.53 -22.77 -11.54
C LEU A 550 4.81 -23.94 -12.22
N ARG A 551 3.50 -23.95 -12.23
CA ARG A 551 2.74 -25.07 -12.78
C ARG A 551 2.79 -25.10 -14.30
N ASP A 552 3.42 -26.10 -14.85
CA ASP A 552 3.37 -26.50 -16.26
C ASP A 552 2.37 -27.64 -16.41
N THR A 553 1.46 -27.53 -17.38
CA THR A 553 0.34 -28.46 -17.57
C THR A 553 0.52 -29.31 -18.83
N SER A 554 0.19 -30.59 -18.71
CA SER A 554 0.16 -31.52 -19.83
C SER A 554 -1.10 -32.39 -19.75
N THR A 555 -1.77 -32.63 -20.88
CA THR A 555 -2.98 -33.46 -20.93
C THR A 555 -2.63 -34.82 -21.52
N VAL A 556 -2.96 -35.85 -20.76
CA VAL A 556 -2.78 -37.27 -21.16
C VAL A 556 -4.12 -37.97 -20.90
N ASP A 557 -4.64 -38.69 -21.90
CA ASP A 557 -5.92 -39.42 -21.83
C ASP A 557 -7.07 -38.61 -21.27
N GLY A 558 -7.18 -37.33 -21.68
CA GLY A 558 -8.24 -36.40 -21.24
C GLY A 558 -8.06 -35.83 -19.82
N VAL A 559 -6.98 -36.22 -19.11
CA VAL A 559 -6.67 -35.69 -17.79
C VAL A 559 -5.50 -34.69 -17.88
N THR A 560 -5.68 -33.49 -17.39
CA THR A 560 -4.64 -32.46 -17.30
C THR A 560 -3.87 -32.63 -16.00
N TYR A 561 -2.58 -32.86 -16.12
CA TYR A 561 -1.64 -32.94 -15.01
C TYR A 561 -0.83 -31.67 -14.89
N ALA A 562 -0.67 -31.13 -13.67
CA ALA A 562 0.21 -30.01 -13.41
C ALA A 562 1.47 -30.47 -12.66
N ARG A 563 2.64 -30.05 -13.17
CA ARG A 563 3.96 -30.30 -12.58
C ARG A 563 4.71 -28.99 -12.41
N LEU A 564 5.67 -28.96 -11.47
CA LEU A 564 6.49 -27.77 -11.29
C LEU A 564 7.57 -27.69 -12.39
N ASN A 565 7.67 -26.54 -13.05
CA ASN A 565 8.68 -26.24 -14.05
C ASN A 565 9.92 -25.63 -13.37
N ASP A 566 11.00 -26.38 -13.27
CA ASP A 566 12.28 -25.94 -12.68
C ASP A 566 13.17 -25.15 -13.66
N LYS A 567 12.76 -25.03 -14.93
CA LYS A 567 13.48 -24.26 -15.95
C LYS A 567 12.98 -22.83 -16.10
N ILE A 568 11.85 -22.48 -15.47
CA ILE A 568 11.25 -21.16 -15.55
C ILE A 568 12.17 -20.11 -14.90
N LYS A 569 12.36 -19.00 -15.58
CA LYS A 569 13.21 -17.89 -15.11
C LYS A 569 12.39 -16.86 -14.31
N SER A 570 13.08 -16.14 -13.45
CA SER A 570 12.49 -14.99 -12.77
C SER A 570 11.99 -13.95 -13.76
N GLN A 571 10.80 -13.44 -13.50
CA GLN A 571 10.23 -12.32 -14.23
C GLN A 571 11.09 -11.08 -13.97
N ARG A 572 11.26 -10.21 -14.96
CA ARG A 572 12.14 -9.04 -14.90
C ARG A 572 11.43 -7.78 -15.39
N SER A 573 11.63 -6.69 -14.66
CA SER A 573 11.17 -5.36 -15.03
C SER A 573 12.31 -4.34 -14.93
N ILE A 574 12.53 -3.56 -15.99
CA ILE A 574 13.45 -2.42 -15.98
C ILE A 574 12.61 -1.16 -15.84
N HIS A 575 12.80 -0.40 -14.76
CA HIS A 575 12.05 0.80 -14.49
C HIS A 575 12.82 2.05 -14.86
N PHE A 576 12.11 3.03 -15.46
CA PHE A 576 12.52 4.41 -15.61
C PHE A 576 11.38 5.29 -15.11
N ILE A 577 11.67 6.16 -14.15
CA ILE A 577 10.66 6.99 -13.49
C ILE A 577 11.19 8.41 -13.39
N ALA A 578 10.35 9.39 -13.77
CA ALA A 578 10.62 10.80 -13.59
C ALA A 578 9.40 11.45 -12.94
N GLY A 579 9.60 12.09 -11.79
CA GLY A 579 8.55 12.68 -11.00
C GLY A 579 8.87 14.08 -10.52
N MET A 580 7.82 14.84 -10.22
CA MET A 580 7.90 16.19 -9.67
C MET A 580 6.84 16.36 -8.58
N ASP A 581 7.25 16.93 -7.45
CA ASP A 581 6.34 17.45 -6.43
C ASP A 581 6.45 18.97 -6.40
N TYR A 582 5.30 19.63 -6.30
CA TYR A 582 5.24 21.07 -6.08
C TYR A 582 4.30 21.38 -4.92
N ARG A 583 4.81 22.08 -3.91
CA ARG A 583 4.06 22.51 -2.74
C ARG A 583 3.67 23.97 -2.87
N PHE A 584 2.45 24.27 -2.55
CA PHE A 584 1.93 25.63 -2.61
C PHE A 584 0.87 25.81 -1.52
N LYS A 585 0.47 27.06 -1.32
CA LYS A 585 -0.59 27.41 -0.38
C LYS A 585 -1.74 28.07 -1.13
N VAL A 586 -2.97 27.66 -0.83
CA VAL A 586 -4.19 28.31 -1.26
C VAL A 586 -4.93 28.77 0.00
N ASN A 587 -5.20 30.06 0.14
CA ASN A 587 -5.83 30.63 1.34
C ASN A 587 -5.14 30.18 2.65
N SER A 588 -3.80 30.23 2.66
CA SER A 588 -2.93 29.78 3.77
C SER A 588 -2.95 28.28 4.08
N ARG A 589 -3.66 27.46 3.31
CA ARG A 589 -3.73 26.01 3.46
C ARG A 589 -2.67 25.32 2.59
N PRO A 590 -2.03 24.26 3.08
CA PRO A 590 -1.01 23.55 2.32
C PRO A 590 -1.62 22.63 1.27
N PHE A 591 -1.09 22.68 0.06
CA PHE A 591 -1.37 21.76 -1.05
C PHE A 591 -0.08 21.20 -1.60
N LYS A 592 -0.15 20.00 -2.15
CA LYS A 592 0.94 19.34 -2.87
C LYS A 592 0.40 18.78 -4.18
N PHE A 593 0.98 19.21 -5.28
CA PHE A 593 0.79 18.63 -6.60
C PHE A 593 1.94 17.66 -6.89
N THR A 594 1.62 16.45 -7.32
CA THR A 594 2.58 15.41 -7.72
C THR A 594 2.25 14.97 -9.13
N ALA A 595 3.24 14.92 -9.99
CA ALA A 595 3.15 14.32 -11.32
C ALA A 595 4.33 13.36 -11.52
N GLU A 596 4.08 12.18 -12.07
CA GLU A 596 5.10 11.16 -12.27
C GLU A 596 4.86 10.40 -13.57
N ALA A 597 5.85 10.35 -14.45
CA ALA A 597 5.85 9.57 -15.67
C ALA A 597 6.75 8.35 -15.47
N TYR A 598 6.33 7.21 -16.01
CA TYR A 598 7.07 5.96 -15.87
C TYR A 598 7.03 5.10 -17.12
N TYR A 599 8.08 4.32 -17.30
CA TYR A 599 8.21 3.27 -18.29
C TYR A 599 8.80 2.02 -17.65
N LYS A 600 8.18 0.86 -17.89
CA LYS A 600 8.66 -0.45 -17.45
C LYS A 600 8.85 -1.35 -18.69
N ALA A 601 10.07 -1.84 -18.93
CA ALA A 601 10.32 -2.89 -19.91
C ALA A 601 10.31 -4.25 -19.20
N LEU A 602 9.44 -5.15 -19.66
CA LEU A 602 9.16 -6.43 -19.02
C LEU A 602 9.71 -7.59 -19.87
N SER A 603 10.24 -8.60 -19.18
CA SER A 603 10.70 -9.83 -19.82
C SER A 603 10.53 -11.02 -18.90
N ASN A 604 10.46 -12.21 -19.48
CA ASN A 604 10.19 -13.48 -18.79
C ASN A 604 8.86 -13.44 -17.99
N LEU A 605 7.86 -12.71 -18.45
CA LEU A 605 6.55 -12.70 -17.82
C LEU A 605 5.91 -14.09 -17.93
N VAL A 606 5.27 -14.53 -16.85
CA VAL A 606 4.40 -15.70 -16.86
C VAL A 606 2.99 -15.25 -17.23
N PRO A 607 2.47 -15.64 -18.41
CA PRO A 607 1.13 -15.27 -18.82
C PRO A 607 0.08 -15.85 -17.86
N TYR A 608 -1.00 -15.13 -17.65
CA TYR A 608 -2.12 -15.61 -16.87
C TYR A 608 -3.45 -15.16 -17.48
N SER A 609 -4.48 -15.96 -17.30
CA SER A 609 -5.87 -15.61 -17.65
C SER A 609 -6.73 -15.55 -16.40
N VAL A 610 -7.84 -14.84 -16.48
CA VAL A 610 -8.85 -14.77 -15.42
C VAL A 610 -10.12 -15.45 -15.93
N ASN A 611 -10.41 -16.63 -15.39
CA ASN A 611 -11.61 -17.40 -15.70
C ASN A 611 -12.62 -17.22 -14.57
N ASN A 612 -13.72 -16.49 -14.84
CA ASN A 612 -14.62 -15.99 -13.82
C ASN A 612 -13.83 -15.14 -12.79
N VAL A 613 -13.54 -15.65 -11.62
CA VAL A 613 -12.75 -15.00 -10.57
C VAL A 613 -11.43 -15.71 -10.28
N LYS A 614 -11.14 -16.82 -10.96
CA LYS A 614 -9.93 -17.64 -10.77
C LYS A 614 -8.83 -17.20 -11.72
N VAL A 615 -7.61 -17.03 -11.21
CA VAL A 615 -6.42 -16.75 -11.99
C VAL A 615 -5.72 -18.06 -12.33
N VAL A 616 -5.48 -18.28 -13.62
CA VAL A 616 -4.82 -19.45 -14.18
C VAL A 616 -3.52 -19.00 -14.85
N TYR A 617 -2.38 -19.50 -14.38
CA TYR A 617 -1.05 -19.17 -14.90
C TYR A 617 -0.59 -20.22 -15.91
N ASP A 618 0.12 -19.78 -16.95
CA ASP A 618 0.72 -20.65 -17.95
C ASP A 618 2.24 -20.61 -17.86
N ALA A 619 2.82 -21.63 -17.19
CA ALA A 619 4.27 -21.76 -17.03
C ALA A 619 4.98 -22.42 -18.22
N SER A 620 4.25 -22.82 -19.26
CA SER A 620 4.83 -23.44 -20.46
C SER A 620 5.54 -22.42 -21.36
N GLU A 621 5.15 -21.14 -21.27
CA GLU A 621 5.66 -20.08 -22.13
C GLU A 621 5.87 -18.78 -21.34
N GLN A 622 7.05 -18.17 -21.48
CA GLN A 622 7.32 -16.84 -20.93
C GLN A 622 7.35 -15.82 -22.06
N CYS A 623 6.80 -14.65 -21.78
CA CYS A 623 6.67 -13.57 -22.76
C CYS A 623 7.36 -12.27 -22.32
N SER A 624 7.43 -11.29 -23.22
CA SER A 624 7.91 -9.94 -22.93
C SER A 624 6.74 -8.96 -22.92
N GLY A 625 6.96 -7.74 -22.41
CA GLY A 625 5.95 -6.71 -22.41
C GLY A 625 6.51 -5.33 -22.08
N HIS A 626 5.63 -4.36 -22.04
CA HIS A 626 5.97 -3.02 -21.55
C HIS A 626 4.76 -2.34 -20.91
N ILE A 627 5.05 -1.43 -20.01
CA ILE A 627 4.07 -0.57 -19.37
C ILE A 627 4.59 0.87 -19.45
N ALA A 628 3.75 1.79 -19.89
CA ALA A 628 4.04 3.21 -19.88
C ALA A 628 2.84 3.98 -19.31
N GLY A 629 3.09 5.01 -18.51
CA GLY A 629 2.00 5.77 -17.94
C GLY A 629 2.42 7.05 -17.26
N VAL A 630 1.40 7.82 -16.86
CA VAL A 630 1.53 9.06 -16.11
C VAL A 630 0.54 9.05 -14.95
N ASP A 631 1.03 9.37 -13.77
CA ASP A 631 0.27 9.53 -12.56
C ASP A 631 0.26 10.99 -12.13
N VAL A 632 -0.90 11.50 -11.73
CA VAL A 632 -1.07 12.85 -11.20
C VAL A 632 -1.85 12.78 -9.90
N LYS A 633 -1.41 13.50 -8.86
CA LYS A 633 -2.11 13.59 -7.59
C LYS A 633 -2.11 15.04 -7.10
N LEU A 634 -3.29 15.53 -6.76
CA LEU A 634 -3.45 16.78 -6.02
C LEU A 634 -3.89 16.43 -4.59
N TYR A 635 -3.02 16.66 -3.66
CA TYR A 635 -3.23 16.47 -2.24
C TYR A 635 -3.33 17.82 -1.54
N GLY A 636 -4.22 17.95 -0.55
CA GLY A 636 -4.31 19.20 0.20
C GLY A 636 -5.33 19.17 1.31
N GLU A 637 -5.25 20.22 2.10
CA GLU A 637 -6.16 20.54 3.20
C GLU A 637 -7.27 21.44 2.66
N PHE A 638 -8.34 20.84 2.15
CA PHE A 638 -9.50 21.62 1.64
C PHE A 638 -10.23 22.30 2.79
N VAL A 639 -10.25 21.70 3.96
CA VAL A 639 -10.68 22.30 5.23
C VAL A 639 -9.61 22.07 6.30
N PRO A 640 -9.37 23.02 7.23
CA PRO A 640 -8.31 22.91 8.22
C PRO A 640 -8.38 21.62 9.06
N GLY A 641 -7.28 20.86 9.06
CA GLY A 641 -7.12 19.67 9.88
C GLY A 641 -7.53 18.35 9.20
N THR A 642 -7.90 18.36 7.91
CA THR A 642 -8.26 17.16 7.15
C THR A 642 -7.48 17.07 5.85
N ASP A 643 -7.04 15.87 5.52
CA ASP A 643 -6.31 15.60 4.30
C ASP A 643 -7.23 14.96 3.26
N SER A 644 -7.23 15.52 2.05
CA SER A 644 -8.01 15.01 0.92
C SER A 644 -7.16 15.02 -0.35
N TRP A 645 -7.47 14.16 -1.31
CA TRP A 645 -6.75 14.14 -2.59
C TRP A 645 -7.62 13.67 -3.74
N VAL A 646 -7.19 14.08 -4.92
CA VAL A 646 -7.63 13.55 -6.20
C VAL A 646 -6.42 12.94 -6.89
N SER A 647 -6.55 11.72 -7.38
CA SER A 647 -5.51 11.04 -8.16
C SER A 647 -6.05 10.60 -9.51
N LEU A 648 -5.26 10.81 -10.55
CA LEU A 648 -5.53 10.37 -11.93
C LEU A 648 -4.32 9.61 -12.42
N SER A 649 -4.57 8.43 -12.98
CA SER A 649 -3.55 7.61 -13.65
C SER A 649 -4.00 7.27 -15.04
N VAL A 650 -3.09 7.38 -16.00
CA VAL A 650 -3.31 6.96 -17.40
C VAL A 650 -2.14 6.06 -17.78
N MET A 651 -2.43 4.87 -18.28
CA MET A 651 -1.40 3.89 -18.61
C MET A 651 -1.77 3.02 -19.81
N ASN A 652 -0.76 2.39 -20.38
CA ASN A 652 -0.87 1.38 -21.42
C ASN A 652 -0.01 0.18 -21.02
N THR A 653 -0.64 -0.99 -20.91
CA THR A 653 0.05 -2.23 -20.54
C THR A 653 -0.10 -3.25 -21.65
N LYS A 654 1.01 -3.72 -22.18
CA LYS A 654 1.00 -4.70 -23.25
C LYS A 654 2.00 -5.81 -23.01
N MET A 655 1.64 -7.01 -23.45
CA MET A 655 2.56 -8.15 -23.54
C MET A 655 2.59 -8.70 -24.98
N ASN A 656 3.75 -9.25 -25.35
CA ASN A 656 3.97 -9.88 -26.63
C ASN A 656 3.94 -11.39 -26.43
N LEU A 657 2.83 -12.00 -26.83
CA LEU A 657 2.61 -13.43 -26.74
C LEU A 657 2.55 -14.01 -28.16
N ARG A 658 3.43 -14.95 -28.49
CA ARG A 658 3.48 -15.62 -29.79
C ARG A 658 3.53 -14.62 -30.99
N GLY A 659 4.27 -13.53 -30.83
CA GLY A 659 4.42 -12.50 -31.86
C GLY A 659 3.25 -11.51 -31.96
N LYS A 660 2.21 -11.64 -31.13
CA LYS A 660 1.08 -10.71 -31.05
C LYS A 660 1.22 -9.81 -29.83
N SER A 661 1.01 -8.51 -30.03
CA SER A 661 0.95 -7.54 -28.93
C SER A 661 -0.48 -7.44 -28.42
N ILE A 662 -0.72 -7.89 -27.18
CA ILE A 662 -2.04 -7.94 -26.55
C ILE A 662 -2.05 -7.16 -25.24
N PRO A 663 -3.17 -6.64 -24.77
CA PRO A 663 -3.27 -6.04 -23.45
C PRO A 663 -3.03 -7.10 -22.36
N MET A 664 -2.34 -6.71 -21.29
CA MET A 664 -2.22 -7.58 -20.10
C MET A 664 -3.59 -7.71 -19.41
N PRO A 665 -3.88 -8.82 -18.69
CA PRO A 665 -5.13 -8.95 -17.93
C PRO A 665 -5.37 -7.85 -16.90
N SER A 666 -4.30 -7.20 -16.43
CA SER A 666 -4.31 -6.04 -15.52
C SER A 666 -4.42 -4.69 -16.24
N ASP A 667 -4.63 -4.65 -17.57
CA ASP A 667 -4.69 -3.42 -18.37
C ASP A 667 -5.92 -2.59 -18.03
N GLN A 668 -5.75 -1.59 -17.19
CA GLN A 668 -6.74 -0.60 -16.83
C GLN A 668 -6.21 0.78 -17.28
N ARG A 669 -6.62 1.22 -18.46
CA ARG A 669 -6.00 2.34 -19.18
C ARG A 669 -6.07 3.68 -18.45
N TYR A 670 -7.08 3.86 -17.60
CA TYR A 670 -7.22 5.04 -16.75
C TYR A 670 -7.87 4.68 -15.42
N SER A 671 -7.50 5.41 -14.36
CA SER A 671 -8.18 5.39 -13.07
C SER A 671 -8.18 6.79 -12.45
N LEU A 672 -9.34 7.22 -11.96
CA LEU A 672 -9.56 8.46 -11.24
C LEU A 672 -10.12 8.12 -9.87
N ASN A 673 -9.41 8.53 -8.82
CA ASN A 673 -9.88 8.36 -7.44
C ASN A 673 -9.95 9.73 -6.76
N LEU A 674 -11.03 9.94 -6.02
CA LEU A 674 -11.17 11.07 -5.10
C LEU A 674 -11.36 10.49 -3.69
N PHE A 675 -10.56 10.99 -2.79
CA PHE A 675 -10.67 10.75 -1.37
C PHE A 675 -10.84 12.08 -0.67
N PHE A 676 -11.99 12.29 -0.07
CA PHE A 676 -12.32 13.52 0.63
C PHE A 676 -12.78 13.20 2.05
N THR A 677 -12.18 13.85 3.01
CA THR A 677 -12.58 13.74 4.42
C THR A 677 -12.60 15.14 5.03
N ASP A 678 -13.69 15.46 5.72
CA ASP A 678 -13.85 16.79 6.29
C ASP A 678 -14.77 16.82 7.51
N TYR A 679 -14.63 17.88 8.31
CA TYR A 679 -15.58 18.25 9.34
C TYR A 679 -16.60 19.26 8.78
N PHE A 680 -17.85 19.18 9.24
CA PHE A 680 -18.82 20.20 8.88
C PHE A 680 -18.38 21.57 9.40
N PRO A 681 -18.60 22.65 8.62
CA PRO A 681 -18.21 23.99 9.04
C PRO A 681 -18.76 24.38 10.42
N GLY A 682 -17.89 24.89 11.29
CA GLY A 682 -18.24 25.33 12.63
C GLY A 682 -18.40 24.25 13.69
N THR A 683 -18.13 22.98 13.38
CA THR A 683 -18.21 21.89 14.35
C THR A 683 -17.09 20.88 14.16
N ASP A 684 -16.55 20.36 15.26
CA ASP A 684 -15.61 19.24 15.29
C ASP A 684 -16.31 17.90 15.61
N LYS A 685 -17.65 17.91 15.72
CA LYS A 685 -18.45 16.72 16.08
C LYS A 685 -18.89 15.90 14.87
N TRP A 686 -19.16 16.56 13.74
CA TRP A 686 -19.61 15.89 12.52
C TRP A 686 -18.47 15.82 11.51
N LYS A 687 -18.16 14.60 11.10
CA LYS A 687 -17.16 14.31 10.08
C LYS A 687 -17.83 13.59 8.91
N MET A 688 -17.53 14.04 7.70
CA MET A 688 -17.97 13.44 6.45
C MET A 688 -16.78 12.90 5.71
N SER A 689 -16.95 11.79 5.02
CA SER A 689 -15.97 11.23 4.08
C SER A 689 -16.67 10.83 2.79
N LEU A 690 -16.03 11.10 1.67
CA LEU A 690 -16.49 10.76 0.33
C LEU A 690 -15.35 10.05 -0.41
N LYS A 691 -15.64 8.90 -0.99
CA LYS A 691 -14.73 8.16 -1.84
C LYS A 691 -15.39 7.98 -3.20
N LEU A 692 -14.72 8.43 -4.25
CA LEU A 692 -15.14 8.20 -5.62
C LEU A 692 -14.06 7.38 -6.31
N ALA A 693 -14.48 6.39 -7.08
CA ALA A 693 -13.61 5.60 -7.94
C ALA A 693 -14.23 5.48 -9.34
N PHE A 694 -13.45 5.81 -10.34
CA PHE A 694 -13.81 5.66 -11.74
C PHE A 694 -12.61 5.08 -12.48
N ALA A 695 -12.75 3.89 -13.05
CA ALA A 695 -11.64 3.20 -13.69
C ALA A 695 -12.11 2.47 -14.95
N ASP A 696 -11.19 2.30 -15.91
CA ASP A 696 -11.46 1.53 -17.12
C ASP A 696 -11.78 0.07 -16.78
N GLY A 697 -12.56 -0.58 -17.63
CA GLY A 697 -12.83 -2.01 -17.51
C GLY A 697 -11.60 -2.85 -17.88
N LEU A 698 -11.48 -4.03 -17.30
CA LEU A 698 -10.41 -4.97 -17.61
C LEU A 698 -10.67 -5.72 -18.92
N PRO A 699 -9.61 -6.16 -19.64
CA PRO A 699 -9.76 -7.11 -20.75
C PRO A 699 -10.32 -8.45 -20.25
N PHE A 700 -11.17 -9.07 -21.03
CA PHE A 700 -11.70 -10.41 -20.77
C PHE A 700 -11.97 -11.18 -22.06
N GLY A 701 -12.09 -12.48 -21.95
CA GLY A 701 -12.40 -13.36 -23.07
C GLY A 701 -13.01 -14.69 -22.61
N PRO A 702 -13.40 -15.57 -23.55
CA PRO A 702 -13.94 -16.88 -23.24
C PRO A 702 -12.93 -17.71 -22.40
N PRO A 703 -13.41 -18.50 -21.41
CA PRO A 703 -12.56 -19.39 -20.64
C PRO A 703 -11.93 -20.48 -21.54
N HIS A 704 -10.82 -21.04 -21.09
CA HIS A 704 -10.08 -22.12 -21.76
C HIS A 704 -9.63 -21.78 -23.20
N ARG A 705 -9.60 -20.49 -23.56
CA ARG A 705 -9.04 -19.99 -24.83
C ARG A 705 -7.69 -19.32 -24.58
N SER A 706 -6.87 -19.33 -25.64
CA SER A 706 -5.58 -18.62 -25.59
C SER A 706 -5.80 -17.11 -25.35
N LEU A 707 -4.91 -16.49 -24.57
CA LEU A 707 -4.97 -15.07 -24.22
C LEU A 707 -4.97 -14.12 -25.43
N ASP A 708 -4.43 -14.55 -26.56
CA ASP A 708 -4.42 -13.76 -27.80
C ASP A 708 -5.81 -13.64 -28.46
N VAL A 709 -6.82 -14.32 -27.91
CA VAL A 709 -8.22 -14.30 -28.31
C VAL A 709 -9.08 -13.62 -27.22
N GLN A 710 -8.59 -12.59 -26.57
CA GLN A 710 -9.37 -11.78 -25.61
C GLN A 710 -9.79 -10.44 -26.23
N PRO A 711 -10.86 -10.39 -27.05
CA PRO A 711 -11.21 -9.20 -27.82
C PRO A 711 -12.05 -8.18 -27.03
N PHE A 712 -12.52 -8.52 -25.83
CA PHE A 712 -13.52 -7.75 -25.10
C PHE A 712 -12.90 -6.96 -23.95
N ARG A 713 -13.56 -5.86 -23.61
CA ARG A 713 -13.26 -5.08 -22.40
C ARG A 713 -14.54 -4.90 -21.60
N ALA A 714 -14.46 -5.12 -20.30
CA ALA A 714 -15.56 -4.91 -19.37
C ALA A 714 -15.97 -3.42 -19.34
N PRO A 715 -17.22 -3.10 -18.98
CA PRO A 715 -17.63 -1.74 -18.69
C PRO A 715 -16.76 -1.08 -17.62
N ALA A 716 -16.64 0.24 -17.69
CA ALA A 716 -15.89 1.01 -16.71
C ALA A 716 -16.47 0.83 -15.29
N TYR A 717 -15.60 0.60 -14.33
CA TYR A 717 -15.94 0.55 -12.91
C TYR A 717 -16.23 1.96 -12.37
N LYS A 718 -17.37 2.12 -11.69
CA LYS A 718 -17.83 3.41 -11.18
C LYS A 718 -18.40 3.21 -9.78
N ARG A 719 -17.88 3.93 -8.79
CA ARG A 719 -18.35 3.80 -7.42
C ARG A 719 -18.26 5.10 -6.65
N ALA A 720 -19.29 5.36 -5.85
CA ALA A 720 -19.34 6.45 -4.90
C ALA A 720 -19.74 5.90 -3.53
N ASP A 721 -18.92 6.14 -2.51
CA ASP A 721 -19.20 5.78 -1.13
C ASP A 721 -19.17 7.05 -0.27
N ILE A 722 -20.15 7.21 0.58
CA ILE A 722 -20.23 8.33 1.52
C ILE A 722 -20.32 7.81 2.95
N GLY A 723 -19.57 8.42 3.86
CA GLY A 723 -19.63 8.15 5.28
C GLY A 723 -19.88 9.40 6.09
N MET A 724 -20.67 9.27 7.13
CA MET A 724 -20.88 10.31 8.12
C MET A 724 -20.59 9.75 9.51
N SER A 725 -19.90 10.53 10.33
CA SER A 725 -19.59 10.14 11.70
C SER A 725 -19.87 11.29 12.65
N TYR A 726 -20.50 10.97 13.78
CA TYR A 726 -20.80 11.91 14.85
C TYR A 726 -20.00 11.56 16.09
N ARG A 727 -19.27 12.55 16.63
CA ARG A 727 -18.53 12.41 17.87
C ARG A 727 -19.45 12.68 19.07
N LEU A 728 -19.91 11.58 19.67
CA LEU A 728 -20.80 11.63 20.83
C LEU A 728 -20.07 12.15 22.08
N LEU A 729 -18.81 11.70 22.27
CA LEU A 729 -17.99 12.06 23.43
C LEU A 729 -16.62 12.53 22.97
N ASN A 730 -16.13 13.63 23.54
CA ASN A 730 -14.78 14.14 23.39
C ASN A 730 -14.20 14.56 24.74
N ASN A 731 -13.35 13.74 25.29
CA ASN A 731 -12.67 13.98 26.58
C ASN A 731 -11.15 14.20 26.42
N GLU A 732 -10.62 14.31 25.21
CA GLU A 732 -9.17 14.47 24.97
C GLU A 732 -8.57 15.68 25.71
N LYS A 733 -9.34 16.77 25.84
CA LYS A 733 -8.90 18.03 26.49
C LYS A 733 -9.33 18.16 27.96
N ARG A 734 -10.08 17.20 28.50
CA ARG A 734 -10.53 17.27 29.89
C ARG A 734 -9.52 16.61 30.81
N GLU A 735 -9.04 17.33 31.82
CA GLU A 735 -8.17 16.82 32.89
C GLU A 735 -8.82 15.77 33.77
N ARG A 736 -10.13 15.56 33.69
CA ARG A 736 -10.83 14.49 34.42
C ARG A 736 -10.45 13.13 33.83
N LYS A 737 -10.09 12.20 34.72
CA LYS A 737 -9.86 10.77 34.44
C LYS A 737 -11.14 10.10 33.95
N SER A 738 -11.52 10.34 32.71
CA SER A 738 -12.58 9.57 32.04
C SER A 738 -11.96 8.31 31.47
N VAL A 739 -12.61 7.17 31.61
CA VAL A 739 -12.20 5.90 31.02
C VAL A 739 -12.29 6.02 29.47
N PHE A 740 -13.27 6.75 28.97
CA PHE A 740 -13.49 6.94 27.53
C PHE A 740 -12.88 8.27 27.06
N LYS A 741 -12.05 8.23 26.04
CA LYS A 741 -11.52 9.43 25.37
C LYS A 741 -12.47 9.95 24.31
N ASN A 742 -12.84 9.10 23.38
CA ASN A 742 -13.75 9.44 22.29
C ASN A 742 -14.76 8.31 22.07
N ILE A 743 -15.97 8.70 21.69
CA ILE A 743 -16.98 7.78 21.17
C ILE A 743 -17.51 8.36 19.86
N TRP A 744 -17.39 7.59 18.78
CA TRP A 744 -17.88 7.94 17.48
C TRP A 744 -18.98 6.99 17.04
N LEU A 745 -20.09 7.56 16.54
CA LEU A 745 -21.15 6.84 15.86
C LEU A 745 -21.07 7.18 14.38
N GLY A 746 -21.07 6.18 13.51
CA GLY A 746 -20.96 6.39 12.08
C GLY A 746 -21.96 5.60 11.28
N ALA A 747 -22.27 6.10 10.10
CA ALA A 747 -23.04 5.42 9.07
C ALA A 747 -22.40 5.65 7.71
N ASP A 748 -22.17 4.58 6.97
CA ASP A 748 -21.65 4.61 5.62
C ASP A 748 -22.73 4.15 4.64
N CYS A 749 -22.86 4.81 3.50
CA CYS A 749 -23.60 4.33 2.35
C CYS A 749 -22.61 3.94 1.26
N LEU A 750 -22.48 2.65 1.05
CA LEU A 750 -21.61 2.05 0.04
C LEU A 750 -22.38 1.95 -1.28
N ASN A 751 -21.70 2.21 -2.40
CA ASN A 751 -22.29 2.27 -3.74
C ASN A 751 -23.54 3.16 -3.77
N LEU A 752 -23.38 4.42 -3.34
CA LEU A 752 -24.46 5.42 -3.20
C LEU A 752 -25.33 5.54 -4.47
N LEU A 753 -24.72 5.47 -5.63
CA LEU A 753 -25.37 5.61 -6.93
C LEU A 753 -26.09 4.34 -7.37
N GLY A 754 -25.88 3.20 -6.70
CA GLY A 754 -26.49 1.91 -7.04
C GLY A 754 -26.06 1.38 -8.43
N ILE A 755 -24.82 1.63 -8.82
CA ILE A 755 -24.30 1.20 -10.13
C ILE A 755 -23.94 -0.28 -10.07
N ASN A 756 -24.41 -1.04 -11.05
CA ASN A 756 -24.07 -2.45 -11.24
C ASN A 756 -22.70 -2.56 -11.93
N ASN A 757 -21.64 -2.68 -11.12
CA ASN A 757 -20.29 -2.93 -11.62
C ASN A 757 -20.09 -4.42 -11.89
N VAL A 758 -19.46 -4.77 -13.00
CA VAL A 758 -19.21 -6.16 -13.36
C VAL A 758 -17.99 -6.68 -12.64
N ASN A 759 -18.12 -7.80 -11.92
CA ASN A 759 -17.02 -8.52 -11.27
C ASN A 759 -16.37 -9.53 -12.21
N SER A 760 -17.20 -10.31 -12.90
CA SER A 760 -16.78 -11.42 -13.76
C SER A 760 -17.89 -11.76 -14.77
N TYR A 761 -17.62 -12.72 -15.63
CA TYR A 761 -18.59 -13.21 -16.61
C TYR A 761 -18.74 -14.71 -16.52
N TYR A 762 -20.00 -15.19 -16.60
CA TYR A 762 -20.31 -16.57 -16.92
C TYR A 762 -20.45 -16.70 -18.42
N TRP A 763 -19.82 -17.71 -19.01
CA TRP A 763 -19.92 -17.98 -20.44
C TRP A 763 -20.88 -19.14 -20.67
N ILE A 764 -21.91 -18.91 -21.45
CA ILE A 764 -22.91 -19.88 -21.85
C ILE A 764 -23.03 -19.93 -23.36
N THR A 765 -23.47 -21.04 -23.86
CA THR A 765 -23.59 -21.28 -25.30
C THR A 765 -25.05 -21.58 -25.65
N ASP A 766 -25.56 -20.98 -26.72
CA ASP A 766 -26.89 -21.27 -27.20
C ASP A 766 -26.92 -22.51 -28.13
N VAL A 767 -28.11 -22.87 -28.55
CA VAL A 767 -28.34 -24.01 -29.45
C VAL A 767 -27.70 -23.89 -30.81
N THR A 768 -27.31 -22.67 -31.20
CA THR A 768 -26.62 -22.37 -32.46
C THR A 768 -25.11 -22.23 -32.28
N ASN A 769 -24.61 -22.59 -31.09
CA ASN A 769 -23.19 -22.52 -30.71
C ASN A 769 -22.64 -21.08 -30.58
N HIS A 770 -23.49 -20.06 -30.39
CA HIS A 770 -23.07 -18.73 -30.05
C HIS A 770 -22.78 -18.64 -28.56
N GLN A 771 -21.65 -18.00 -28.22
CA GLN A 771 -21.24 -17.79 -26.84
C GLN A 771 -21.70 -16.44 -26.29
N TYR A 772 -22.28 -16.44 -25.13
CA TYR A 772 -22.74 -15.23 -24.41
C TYR A 772 -21.96 -15.07 -23.11
N ALA A 773 -21.50 -13.85 -22.87
CA ALA A 773 -20.89 -13.45 -21.60
C ALA A 773 -21.98 -12.89 -20.68
N VAL A 774 -22.44 -13.67 -19.73
CA VAL A 774 -23.43 -13.23 -18.72
C VAL A 774 -22.70 -12.51 -17.59
N PRO A 775 -22.99 -11.23 -17.33
CA PRO A 775 -22.31 -10.49 -16.29
C PRO A 775 -22.67 -11.01 -14.90
N ASN A 776 -21.69 -11.04 -14.03
CA ASN A 776 -21.87 -11.24 -12.60
C ASN A 776 -21.52 -9.91 -11.90
N TYR A 777 -22.49 -9.28 -11.25
CA TYR A 777 -22.35 -7.95 -10.70
C TYR A 777 -21.83 -7.96 -9.29
N LEU A 778 -21.08 -6.91 -8.93
CA LEU A 778 -20.63 -6.59 -7.58
C LEU A 778 -21.80 -6.10 -6.71
N THR A 779 -21.49 -5.67 -5.48
CA THR A 779 -22.52 -5.33 -4.49
C THR A 779 -23.37 -4.13 -4.90
N GLY A 780 -24.65 -4.22 -4.66
CA GLY A 780 -25.59 -3.11 -4.77
C GLY A 780 -25.35 -2.05 -3.67
N ARG A 781 -26.31 -1.11 -3.54
CA ARG A 781 -26.27 -0.11 -2.47
C ARG A 781 -26.44 -0.76 -1.10
N GLN A 782 -25.52 -0.42 -0.17
CA GLN A 782 -25.51 -0.96 1.19
C GLN A 782 -25.32 0.14 2.23
N ILE A 783 -25.93 -0.01 3.39
CA ILE A 783 -25.76 0.87 4.54
C ILE A 783 -24.99 0.09 5.62
N ASN A 784 -23.88 0.68 6.12
CA ASN A 784 -23.10 0.12 7.20
C ASN A 784 -23.14 1.06 8.40
N ALA A 785 -23.65 0.61 9.51
CA ALA A 785 -23.57 1.33 10.78
C ALA A 785 -22.31 0.92 11.54
N LYS A 786 -21.63 1.88 12.18
CA LYS A 786 -20.39 1.63 12.91
C LYS A 786 -20.30 2.45 14.21
N VAL A 787 -19.64 1.87 15.19
CA VAL A 787 -19.33 2.50 16.48
C VAL A 787 -17.83 2.32 16.74
N LEU A 788 -17.15 3.39 17.15
CA LEU A 788 -15.76 3.37 17.57
C LEU A 788 -15.66 3.99 18.98
N VAL A 789 -15.07 3.26 19.89
CA VAL A 789 -14.81 3.67 21.27
C VAL A 789 -13.31 3.68 21.51
N GLU A 790 -12.77 4.82 21.94
CA GLU A 790 -11.35 5.00 22.27
C GLU A 790 -11.19 5.27 23.76
N PHE A 791 -10.17 4.61 24.39
CA PHE A 791 -9.89 4.65 25.81
C PHE A 791 -8.58 5.34 26.16
#